data_4126bae5921153ea5213e7698b40f964
#
_entry.id   4126bae5921153ea5213e7698b40f964
#
_cell.length_a   1.000
_cell.length_b   1.000
_cell.length_c   1.000
_cell.angle_alpha   90.00
_cell.angle_beta   90.00
_cell.angle_gamma   90.00
#
_symmetry.space_group_name_H-M   'P 1'
#
loop_
_entity.id
_entity.type
_entity.pdbx_description
1 polymer ?
#
loop_
_entity_poly.entity_id
_entity_poly.type
_entity_poly.pdbx_seq_one_letter_code
_entity_poly.pdbx_strand_id
1 'polypeptide(L)'
;VHCIPLADTPNDGRDHRLYQHANGLRCLLISDPCASLATCVAQVDAGSHDEPANQPGLAHLLEHMLFMGSERYPQSGSFPALVSRCAGRFNASTAAEATRFFFSVSPAGLPSCIAQLADMLAAPLFAPDLVGVERQVIDAEFHTRLADDALHQQAALATVLNPEHPMSRFSAGNAISLTGSDSALALQLRHFHQQHYRAADMLLILHANQSPRALLALATAFADRQSPGRRPERTRPRLFAEHKLPCRLQREAVHSAPKWQMVYPLTGLDWLAHDSTGSWLCEWIASPSPAGALGWLRERGLVAELNVRIDDLSDTQGLLCVELEPLLKLKDYRQLLDAWQMWLNWLGDADPQCWPTESRTRLLDQAFSRGPQGDPVEWLKVLAHRLMRLPVEALFEPSANRQPVSVQRWRSLLGQLQPARLLLVQPHCHTRWTGRTEWTGTGYQSQGLRWRVPVQKAPLRSADGPHFDFPVPISDSPEAFPDLPGLRLLELPPQNSEAGPASQQLQTRLTWCWPAGQSTEAQRFFLQSCWALQIESLARRAELCGVNIAWQQGPGVLNLTLSGPSDGAGDPLLSILRSVLSAITQRPTQPLLDLACHRLHSWQAEQAAQLPAYRCLAVLDTLLVSENAELCTCLAAACPGGCIGSSDRMSTATALSLWRYLREQAQLLWLKPSVWPDSTLDSQLLVAGFPGLKRCFGWVETGSRVLSEGIELRSVSVLAPDRSQLLYCQARSASAPDRAGWRLLQQLLASPFFDSLRTRQQLGYWVVARYHPVSGWPGLLFLVQSPSHDQGQITAAVDQFLLEQQQWVAAIPFADVKAQAERLADVLEARQNSTEDAFESHWHSLLGRTDASLLAECEALRYMQPEQWQALQQQLWKRPARLRLISETPPKVAKNPHLPKHETGRAL
;
A
#
# COMPACT_ATOMS: atom_id res chain seq x y z
N VAL A 1 29.27 -24.84 -1.00
CA VAL A 1 27.98 -24.37 -1.48
C VAL A 1 27.32 -25.50 -2.22
N HIS A 2 26.11 -25.87 -1.84
CA HIS A 2 25.32 -26.92 -2.47
C HIS A 2 24.15 -26.28 -3.24
N CYS A 3 23.95 -26.74 -4.51
CA CYS A 3 22.81 -26.29 -5.31
C CYS A 3 21.63 -27.21 -4.97
N ILE A 4 20.50 -26.62 -4.60
CA ILE A 4 19.25 -27.33 -4.36
C ILE A 4 18.44 -27.28 -5.66
N PRO A 5 18.07 -28.42 -6.24
CA PRO A 5 17.26 -28.42 -7.46
C PRO A 5 15.90 -27.77 -7.20
N LEU A 6 15.47 -26.90 -8.12
CA LEU A 6 14.16 -26.29 -8.13
C LEU A 6 13.30 -27.04 -9.14
N ALA A 7 12.12 -27.47 -8.72
CA ALA A 7 11.10 -27.99 -9.60
C ALA A 7 10.29 -26.83 -10.19
N ASP A 8 9.77 -27.03 -11.41
CA ASP A 8 8.80 -26.14 -12.07
C ASP A 8 9.16 -24.65 -12.10
N THR A 9 10.45 -24.33 -12.33
CA THR A 9 10.88 -22.93 -12.51
C THR A 9 10.10 -22.29 -13.67
N PRO A 10 9.64 -21.04 -13.52
CA PRO A 10 8.94 -20.33 -14.59
C PRO A 10 9.77 -20.27 -15.87
N ASN A 11 9.16 -20.58 -17.02
CA ASN A 11 9.79 -20.43 -18.32
C ASN A 11 9.60 -18.98 -18.82
N ASP A 12 10.26 -18.05 -18.16
CA ASP A 12 10.07 -16.61 -18.33
C ASP A 12 11.35 -15.87 -18.74
N GLY A 13 12.37 -16.63 -19.16
CA GLY A 13 13.67 -16.09 -19.57
C GLY A 13 14.63 -15.76 -18.42
N ARG A 14 14.20 -15.96 -17.16
CA ARG A 14 15.02 -15.78 -15.95
C ARG A 14 15.66 -17.09 -15.52
N ASP A 15 16.89 -17.04 -15.01
CA ASP A 15 17.58 -18.19 -14.43
C ASP A 15 17.43 -18.18 -12.89
N HIS A 16 16.70 -19.11 -12.35
CA HIS A 16 16.40 -19.26 -10.93
C HIS A 16 17.27 -20.37 -10.33
N ARG A 17 18.06 -20.06 -9.31
CA ARG A 17 18.93 -21.04 -8.63
C ARG A 17 18.85 -20.87 -7.12
N LEU A 18 18.58 -21.97 -6.43
CA LEU A 18 18.61 -22.02 -4.98
C LEU A 18 19.91 -22.71 -4.51
N TYR A 19 20.62 -22.05 -3.62
CA TYR A 19 21.83 -22.58 -3.03
C TYR A 19 21.71 -22.63 -1.51
N GLN A 20 22.34 -23.64 -0.92
CA GLN A 20 22.62 -23.68 0.51
C GLN A 20 24.14 -23.58 0.74
N HIS A 21 24.54 -22.59 1.54
CA HIS A 21 25.92 -22.41 1.93
C HIS A 21 26.31 -23.35 3.08
N ALA A 22 27.63 -23.62 3.27
CA ALA A 22 28.12 -24.54 4.29
C ALA A 22 27.72 -24.14 5.73
N ASN A 23 27.51 -22.83 6.00
CA ASN A 23 27.04 -22.34 7.29
C ASN A 23 25.52 -22.43 7.49
N GLY A 24 24.78 -22.95 6.49
CA GLY A 24 23.35 -23.16 6.53
C GLY A 24 22.52 -22.08 5.83
N LEU A 25 23.09 -20.94 5.46
CA LEU A 25 22.37 -19.86 4.76
C LEU A 25 21.79 -20.37 3.44
N ARG A 26 20.52 -20.08 3.18
CA ARG A 26 19.88 -20.34 1.87
C ARG A 26 19.92 -19.06 1.02
N CYS A 27 20.25 -19.21 -0.26
CA CYS A 27 20.31 -18.11 -1.21
C CYS A 27 19.52 -18.44 -2.47
N LEU A 28 18.46 -17.70 -2.77
CA LEU A 28 17.77 -17.75 -4.04
C LEU A 28 18.32 -16.66 -4.96
N LEU A 29 18.88 -17.07 -6.09
CA LEU A 29 19.49 -16.18 -7.07
C LEU A 29 18.64 -16.17 -8.33
N ILE A 30 18.24 -15.00 -8.77
CA ILE A 30 17.40 -14.79 -9.96
C ILE A 30 18.17 -13.88 -10.91
N SER A 31 18.76 -14.48 -11.93
CA SER A 31 19.43 -13.76 -13.03
C SER A 31 18.38 -13.40 -14.06
N ASP A 32 18.11 -12.12 -14.21
CA ASP A 32 17.10 -11.57 -15.12
C ASP A 32 17.76 -10.57 -16.06
N PRO A 33 18.05 -10.92 -17.32
CA PRO A 33 18.70 -10.02 -18.28
C PRO A 33 17.95 -8.69 -18.48
N CYS A 34 16.63 -8.69 -18.23
CA CYS A 34 15.77 -7.52 -18.38
C CYS A 34 15.64 -6.69 -17.10
N ALA A 35 16.24 -7.12 -15.98
CA ALA A 35 16.15 -6.37 -14.73
C ALA A 35 16.88 -5.02 -14.82
N SER A 36 16.10 -3.97 -14.68
CA SER A 36 16.60 -2.59 -14.68
C SER A 36 17.24 -2.18 -13.35
N LEU A 37 16.79 -2.80 -12.25
CA LEU A 37 17.32 -2.61 -10.91
C LEU A 37 17.78 -3.95 -10.36
N ALA A 38 18.82 -3.88 -9.54
CA ALA A 38 19.23 -4.99 -8.69
C ALA A 38 18.49 -4.90 -7.37
N THR A 39 17.76 -5.96 -7.01
CA THR A 39 16.94 -6.00 -5.80
C THR A 39 17.42 -7.11 -4.87
N CYS A 40 17.46 -6.80 -3.59
CA CYS A 40 17.85 -7.72 -2.53
C CYS A 40 16.77 -7.79 -1.47
N VAL A 41 16.48 -9.00 -0.99
CA VAL A 41 15.75 -9.25 0.27
C VAL A 41 16.59 -10.18 1.13
N ALA A 42 17.00 -9.71 2.31
CA ALA A 42 17.57 -10.54 3.36
C ALA A 42 16.51 -10.73 4.46
N GLN A 43 16.11 -11.94 4.72
CA GLN A 43 15.16 -12.27 5.78
C GLN A 43 15.87 -13.05 6.88
N VAL A 44 15.62 -12.64 8.12
CA VAL A 44 15.99 -13.36 9.33
C VAL A 44 14.72 -13.95 9.93
N ASP A 45 14.75 -15.22 10.25
CA ASP A 45 13.63 -15.93 10.88
C ASP A 45 13.62 -15.66 12.41
N ALA A 46 13.46 -14.37 12.73
CA ALA A 46 13.29 -13.86 14.10
C ALA A 46 12.48 -12.56 14.05
N GLY A 47 11.54 -12.41 14.96
CA GLY A 47 10.64 -11.27 15.01
C GLY A 47 10.16 -10.97 16.42
N SER A 48 9.08 -10.20 16.54
CA SER A 48 8.56 -9.76 17.84
C SER A 48 8.07 -10.92 18.73
N HIS A 49 7.71 -12.06 18.15
CA HIS A 49 7.33 -13.24 18.92
C HIS A 49 8.52 -13.97 19.60
N ASP A 50 9.75 -13.61 19.24
CA ASP A 50 10.96 -14.20 19.82
C ASP A 50 11.55 -13.33 20.93
N GLU A 51 10.95 -12.18 21.21
CA GLU A 51 11.38 -11.24 22.25
C GLU A 51 11.23 -11.81 23.66
N PRO A 52 12.12 -11.45 24.60
CA PRO A 52 11.88 -11.69 26.01
C PRO A 52 10.58 -11.02 26.47
N ALA A 53 9.80 -11.71 27.31
CA ALA A 53 8.49 -11.21 27.74
C ALA A 53 8.56 -9.85 28.48
N ASN A 54 9.69 -9.54 29.10
CA ASN A 54 9.93 -8.31 29.85
C ASN A 54 10.54 -7.17 29.00
N GLN A 55 10.74 -7.36 27.70
CA GLN A 55 11.31 -6.36 26.79
C GLN A 55 10.54 -6.32 25.46
N PRO A 56 9.23 -5.99 25.48
CA PRO A 56 8.44 -5.87 24.26
C PRO A 56 8.95 -4.71 23.38
N GLY A 57 9.18 -4.98 22.11
CA GLY A 57 9.72 -4.05 21.14
C GLY A 57 11.24 -4.17 20.92
N LEU A 58 11.89 -5.16 21.55
CA LEU A 58 13.34 -5.37 21.41
C LEU A 58 13.75 -5.73 19.98
N ALA A 59 12.96 -6.53 19.28
CA ALA A 59 13.22 -6.89 17.88
C ALA A 59 13.10 -5.68 16.95
N HIS A 60 12.14 -4.79 17.20
CA HIS A 60 12.00 -3.54 16.49
C HIS A 60 13.16 -2.57 16.77
N LEU A 61 13.57 -2.46 18.03
CA LEU A 61 14.77 -1.68 18.37
C LEU A 61 16.04 -2.27 17.73
N LEU A 62 16.15 -3.59 17.64
CA LEU A 62 17.25 -4.23 16.92
C LEU A 62 17.27 -3.85 15.45
N GLU A 63 16.11 -3.86 14.78
CA GLU A 63 16.00 -3.43 13.38
C GLU A 63 16.60 -2.03 13.19
N HIS A 64 16.22 -1.06 14.02
CA HIS A 64 16.76 0.31 13.98
C HIS A 64 18.27 0.33 14.22
N MET A 65 18.74 -0.38 15.25
CA MET A 65 20.13 -0.37 15.64
C MET A 65 21.08 -0.99 14.63
N LEU A 66 20.58 -1.87 13.74
CA LEU A 66 21.38 -2.42 12.65
C LEU A 66 21.82 -1.34 11.64
N PHE A 67 21.07 -0.26 11.49
CA PHE A 67 21.44 0.87 10.63
C PHE A 67 22.38 1.87 11.31
N MET A 68 22.63 1.72 12.62
CA MET A 68 23.41 2.67 13.43
C MET A 68 24.92 2.41 13.40
N GLY A 69 25.37 1.47 12.61
CA GLY A 69 26.80 1.18 12.38
C GLY A 69 27.17 -0.26 12.66
N SER A 70 28.16 -0.73 11.94
CA SER A 70 28.73 -2.08 12.03
C SER A 70 30.26 -2.04 12.11
N GLU A 71 30.90 -3.19 12.32
CA GLU A 71 32.35 -3.28 12.54
C GLU A 71 33.18 -2.61 11.42
N ARG A 72 32.82 -2.87 10.15
CA ARG A 72 33.52 -2.30 8.97
C ARG A 72 32.97 -0.95 8.55
N TYR A 73 31.75 -0.62 8.94
CA TYR A 73 31.05 0.61 8.58
C TYR A 73 30.51 1.30 9.83
N PRO A 74 31.38 1.86 10.66
CA PRO A 74 31.02 2.33 12.03
C PRO A 74 30.15 3.61 12.03
N GLN A 75 30.05 4.31 10.91
CA GLN A 75 29.27 5.55 10.83
C GLN A 75 27.78 5.26 10.77
N SER A 76 27.01 5.84 11.68
CA SER A 76 25.54 5.84 11.63
C SER A 76 25.05 6.43 10.30
N GLY A 77 24.00 5.83 9.72
CA GLY A 77 23.41 6.28 8.45
C GLY A 77 24.25 6.00 7.20
N SER A 78 25.38 5.29 7.32
CA SER A 78 26.25 4.98 6.16
C SER A 78 25.56 4.10 5.10
N PHE A 79 24.72 3.15 5.50
CA PHE A 79 23.96 2.29 4.57
C PHE A 79 22.89 3.08 3.79
N PRO A 80 22.01 3.86 4.43
CA PRO A 80 21.12 4.79 3.73
C PRO A 80 21.82 5.69 2.72
N ALA A 81 22.96 6.26 3.12
CA ALA A 81 23.76 7.12 2.26
C ALA A 81 24.36 6.37 1.05
N LEU A 82 24.80 5.11 1.25
CA LEU A 82 25.30 4.26 0.16
C LEU A 82 24.20 3.94 -0.83
N VAL A 83 23.03 3.47 -0.34
CA VAL A 83 21.90 3.13 -1.20
C VAL A 83 21.43 4.35 -2.02
N SER A 84 21.37 5.52 -1.39
CA SER A 84 21.05 6.77 -2.07
C SER A 84 22.05 7.12 -3.17
N ARG A 85 23.37 6.97 -2.91
CA ARG A 85 24.42 7.16 -3.94
C ARG A 85 24.31 6.18 -5.09
N CYS A 86 23.75 4.99 -4.86
CA CYS A 86 23.47 3.99 -5.88
C CYS A 86 22.09 4.19 -6.56
N ALA A 87 21.51 5.39 -6.42
CA ALA A 87 20.18 5.75 -6.93
C ALA A 87 19.08 4.79 -6.50
N GLY A 88 19.20 4.23 -5.30
CA GLY A 88 18.33 3.19 -4.78
C GLY A 88 17.37 3.65 -3.69
N ARG A 89 16.62 2.67 -3.22
CA ARG A 89 15.74 2.77 -2.04
C ARG A 89 15.95 1.54 -1.16
N PHE A 90 15.75 1.69 0.13
CA PHE A 90 15.81 0.59 1.08
C PHE A 90 14.69 0.74 2.12
N ASN A 91 14.39 -0.34 2.79
CA ASN A 91 13.56 -0.35 3.99
C ASN A 91 13.81 -1.64 4.78
N ALA A 92 13.24 -1.72 5.98
CA ALA A 92 13.21 -2.91 6.78
C ALA A 92 11.81 -3.09 7.40
N SER A 93 11.54 -4.27 7.93
CA SER A 93 10.27 -4.53 8.63
C SER A 93 10.40 -5.69 9.59
N THR A 94 9.98 -5.47 10.84
CA THR A 94 9.86 -6.49 11.88
C THR A 94 8.42 -6.98 11.96
N ALA A 95 8.22 -8.26 11.63
CA ALA A 95 6.96 -8.96 11.76
C ALA A 95 6.96 -9.87 13.02
N ALA A 96 5.91 -10.66 13.19
CA ALA A 96 5.79 -11.58 14.31
C ALA A 96 6.95 -12.60 14.40
N GLU A 97 7.28 -13.24 13.29
CA GLU A 97 8.26 -14.35 13.24
C GLU A 97 9.45 -14.09 12.31
N ALA A 98 9.53 -12.91 11.68
CA ALA A 98 10.62 -12.59 10.75
C ALA A 98 10.92 -11.09 10.72
N THR A 99 12.21 -10.77 10.53
CA THR A 99 12.68 -9.42 10.22
C THR A 99 13.27 -9.43 8.81
N ARG A 100 12.88 -8.46 7.98
CA ARG A 100 13.30 -8.35 6.59
C ARG A 100 14.02 -7.04 6.34
N PHE A 101 15.13 -7.12 5.61
CA PHE A 101 15.91 -5.99 5.12
C PHE A 101 15.91 -6.07 3.59
N PHE A 102 15.53 -4.99 2.94
CA PHE A 102 15.41 -5.02 1.49
C PHE A 102 15.79 -3.68 0.86
N PHE A 103 16.35 -3.77 -0.34
CA PHE A 103 16.71 -2.61 -1.12
C PHE A 103 16.63 -2.89 -2.63
N SER A 104 16.48 -1.82 -3.40
CA SER A 104 16.66 -1.83 -4.85
C SER A 104 17.64 -0.73 -5.22
N VAL A 105 18.64 -1.04 -6.05
CA VAL A 105 19.72 -0.13 -6.46
C VAL A 105 20.05 -0.32 -7.93
N SER A 106 20.83 0.60 -8.50
CA SER A 106 21.45 0.36 -9.80
C SER A 106 22.30 -0.92 -9.78
N PRO A 107 22.35 -1.72 -10.86
CA PRO A 107 23.11 -2.98 -10.89
C PRO A 107 24.57 -2.83 -10.48
N ALA A 108 25.21 -1.70 -10.81
CA ALA A 108 26.59 -1.40 -10.43
C ALA A 108 26.76 -1.20 -8.90
N GLY A 109 25.72 -0.78 -8.21
CA GLY A 109 25.71 -0.56 -6.74
C GLY A 109 25.54 -1.84 -5.93
N LEU A 110 25.05 -2.92 -6.53
CA LEU A 110 24.72 -4.16 -5.82
C LEU A 110 25.88 -4.73 -4.98
N PRO A 111 27.11 -4.86 -5.50
CA PRO A 111 28.22 -5.45 -4.72
C PRO A 111 28.51 -4.69 -3.43
N SER A 112 28.55 -3.36 -3.50
CA SER A 112 28.83 -2.52 -2.33
C SER A 112 27.70 -2.59 -1.30
N CYS A 113 26.44 -2.57 -1.76
CA CYS A 113 25.29 -2.66 -0.86
C CYS A 113 25.19 -4.04 -0.19
N ILE A 114 25.45 -5.13 -0.90
CA ILE A 114 25.51 -6.48 -0.32
C ILE A 114 26.62 -6.61 0.71
N ALA A 115 27.83 -6.08 0.41
CA ALA A 115 28.96 -6.15 1.35
C ALA A 115 28.64 -5.39 2.67
N GLN A 116 28.02 -4.23 2.59
CA GLN A 116 27.64 -3.46 3.77
C GLN A 116 26.47 -4.09 4.52
N LEU A 117 25.43 -4.58 3.81
CA LEU A 117 24.33 -5.31 4.44
C LEU A 117 24.83 -6.57 5.17
N ALA A 118 25.76 -7.32 4.57
CA ALA A 118 26.36 -8.50 5.19
C ALA A 118 27.03 -8.17 6.53
N ASP A 119 27.80 -7.07 6.58
CA ASP A 119 28.47 -6.63 7.80
C ASP A 119 27.48 -6.08 8.84
N MET A 120 26.49 -5.36 8.40
CA MET A 120 25.40 -4.82 9.23
C MET A 120 24.62 -5.93 9.95
N LEU A 121 24.32 -7.02 9.26
CA LEU A 121 23.61 -8.16 9.86
C LEU A 121 24.52 -9.07 10.70
N ALA A 122 25.82 -9.11 10.44
CA ALA A 122 26.75 -10.01 11.13
C ALA A 122 27.41 -9.39 12.36
N ALA A 123 27.74 -8.10 12.33
CA ALA A 123 28.59 -7.46 13.33
C ALA A 123 28.13 -6.03 13.67
N PRO A 124 26.90 -5.82 14.14
CA PRO A 124 26.41 -4.51 14.57
C PRO A 124 27.10 -4.05 15.86
N LEU A 125 27.30 -2.75 16.01
CA LEU A 125 28.07 -2.19 17.13
C LEU A 125 27.26 -2.07 18.43
N PHE A 126 25.98 -1.74 18.35
CA PHE A 126 25.11 -1.49 19.51
C PHE A 126 25.71 -0.47 20.49
N ALA A 127 26.10 0.69 19.99
CA ALA A 127 26.63 1.77 20.81
C ALA A 127 25.55 2.29 21.79
N PRO A 128 25.80 2.34 23.11
CA PRO A 128 24.75 2.68 24.10
C PRO A 128 24.13 4.07 23.90
N ASP A 129 24.93 5.06 23.50
CA ASP A 129 24.46 6.42 23.23
C ASP A 129 23.44 6.43 22.06
N LEU A 130 23.67 5.64 21.01
CA LEU A 130 22.73 5.51 19.90
C LEU A 130 21.50 4.68 20.28
N VAL A 131 21.63 3.70 21.17
CA VAL A 131 20.46 2.94 21.69
C VAL A 131 19.48 3.88 22.39
N GLY A 132 19.97 4.85 23.18
CA GLY A 132 19.15 5.85 23.85
C GLY A 132 18.42 6.74 22.85
N VAL A 133 19.08 7.13 21.78
CA VAL A 133 18.47 7.93 20.69
C VAL A 133 17.38 7.12 19.98
N GLU A 134 17.68 5.90 19.55
CA GLU A 134 16.71 5.07 18.80
C GLU A 134 15.52 4.63 19.65
N ARG A 135 15.70 4.43 20.96
CA ARG A 135 14.59 4.22 21.88
C ARG A 135 13.61 5.41 21.88
N GLN A 136 14.10 6.65 21.78
CA GLN A 136 13.26 7.83 21.68
C GLN A 136 12.57 7.91 20.30
N VAL A 137 13.24 7.49 19.25
CA VAL A 137 12.65 7.42 17.89
C VAL A 137 11.47 6.43 17.88
N ILE A 138 11.65 5.24 18.44
CA ILE A 138 10.57 4.24 18.56
C ILE A 138 9.41 4.77 19.41
N ASP A 139 9.70 5.48 20.49
CA ASP A 139 8.66 6.12 21.30
C ASP A 139 7.85 7.14 20.52
N ALA A 140 8.52 7.97 19.73
CA ALA A 140 7.85 8.92 18.84
C ALA A 140 7.02 8.22 17.75
N GLU A 141 7.50 7.13 17.18
CA GLU A 141 6.75 6.31 16.22
C GLU A 141 5.52 5.67 16.87
N PHE A 142 5.66 5.16 18.08
CA PHE A 142 4.53 4.65 18.84
C PHE A 142 3.46 5.72 19.09
N HIS A 143 3.86 6.92 19.53
CA HIS A 143 2.93 8.02 19.76
C HIS A 143 2.19 8.42 18.48
N THR A 144 2.86 8.35 17.33
CA THR A 144 2.22 8.56 16.03
C THR A 144 1.15 7.53 15.73
N ARG A 145 1.46 6.26 16.01
CA ARG A 145 0.54 5.16 15.76
C ARG A 145 -0.64 5.12 16.73
N LEU A 146 -0.64 5.92 17.80
CA LEU A 146 -1.82 6.08 18.67
C LEU A 146 -3.03 6.69 17.94
N ALA A 147 -2.84 7.28 16.77
CA ALA A 147 -3.95 7.70 15.90
C ALA A 147 -4.49 6.54 15.02
N ASP A 148 -3.81 5.40 14.96
CA ASP A 148 -4.17 4.26 14.12
C ASP A 148 -5.13 3.32 14.87
N ASP A 149 -6.34 3.16 14.34
CA ASP A 149 -7.37 2.26 14.92
C ASP A 149 -6.90 0.79 14.97
N ALA A 150 -6.03 0.36 14.05
CA ALA A 150 -5.50 -1.00 14.03
C ALA A 150 -4.62 -1.29 15.26
N LEU A 151 -3.86 -0.31 15.76
CA LEU A 151 -3.07 -0.46 16.98
C LEU A 151 -3.96 -0.67 18.21
N HIS A 152 -5.03 0.12 18.33
CA HIS A 152 -6.01 -0.01 19.44
C HIS A 152 -6.76 -1.33 19.37
N GLN A 153 -7.07 -1.79 18.18
CA GLN A 153 -7.70 -3.07 17.94
C GLN A 153 -6.79 -4.24 18.35
N GLN A 154 -5.52 -4.21 17.94
CA GLN A 154 -4.53 -5.21 18.34
C GLN A 154 -4.35 -5.23 19.86
N ALA A 155 -4.26 -4.07 20.51
CA ALA A 155 -4.13 -3.95 21.95
C ALA A 155 -5.36 -4.51 22.69
N ALA A 156 -6.57 -4.24 22.19
CA ALA A 156 -7.79 -4.79 22.77
C ALA A 156 -7.88 -6.32 22.56
N LEU A 157 -7.54 -6.81 21.35
CA LEU A 157 -7.49 -8.25 21.05
C LEU A 157 -6.54 -8.99 22.01
N ALA A 158 -5.38 -8.43 22.30
CA ALA A 158 -4.40 -9.00 23.22
C ALA A 158 -4.99 -9.34 24.60
N THR A 159 -6.00 -8.59 25.07
CA THR A 159 -6.62 -8.82 26.39
C THR A 159 -7.43 -10.11 26.52
N VAL A 160 -7.84 -10.68 25.37
CA VAL A 160 -8.61 -11.94 25.32
C VAL A 160 -7.79 -13.14 24.85
N LEU A 161 -6.56 -12.91 24.40
CA LEU A 161 -5.61 -13.97 24.05
C LEU A 161 -5.07 -14.67 25.29
N ASN A 162 -4.37 -15.78 25.07
CA ASN A 162 -3.58 -16.43 26.10
C ASN A 162 -2.38 -15.52 26.46
N PRO A 163 -2.21 -15.10 27.72
CA PRO A 163 -1.11 -14.22 28.12
C PRO A 163 0.29 -14.82 27.86
N GLU A 164 0.41 -16.13 27.82
CA GLU A 164 1.69 -16.80 27.50
C GLU A 164 2.03 -16.76 26.01
N HIS A 165 1.04 -16.55 25.12
CA HIS A 165 1.27 -16.50 23.69
C HIS A 165 1.87 -15.14 23.31
N PRO A 166 2.98 -15.09 22.52
CA PRO A 166 3.66 -13.85 22.17
C PRO A 166 2.76 -12.78 21.52
N MET A 167 1.74 -13.18 20.77
CA MET A 167 0.77 -12.25 20.17
C MET A 167 -0.02 -11.43 21.19
N SER A 168 -0.07 -11.83 22.45
CA SER A 168 -0.69 -11.06 23.53
C SER A 168 0.18 -9.89 23.98
N ARG A 169 1.44 -9.82 23.54
CA ARG A 169 2.40 -8.83 23.96
C ARG A 169 2.37 -7.61 23.05
N PHE A 170 2.88 -6.52 23.57
CA PHE A 170 3.07 -5.29 22.81
C PHE A 170 4.30 -5.43 21.91
N SER A 171 4.13 -5.35 20.57
CA SER A 171 5.22 -5.61 19.62
C SER A 171 5.92 -4.35 19.09
N ALA A 172 5.24 -3.18 19.15
CA ALA A 172 5.82 -1.95 18.59
C ALA A 172 7.00 -1.42 19.40
N GLY A 173 6.97 -1.57 20.71
CA GLY A 173 7.91 -0.93 21.61
C GLY A 173 7.59 0.55 21.89
N ASN A 174 8.01 1.04 23.03
CA ASN A 174 8.03 2.46 23.40
C ASN A 174 9.06 2.69 24.52
N ALA A 175 9.23 3.92 24.98
CA ALA A 175 10.18 4.23 26.05
C ALA A 175 9.89 3.50 27.37
N ILE A 176 8.63 3.13 27.62
CA ILE A 176 8.22 2.44 28.87
C ILE A 176 8.44 0.93 28.75
N SER A 177 8.18 0.32 27.59
CA SER A 177 8.33 -1.13 27.38
C SER A 177 9.79 -1.55 27.25
N LEU A 178 10.64 -0.69 26.67
CA LEU A 178 12.08 -0.88 26.51
C LEU A 178 12.80 -0.39 27.78
N THR A 179 12.71 -1.17 28.84
CA THR A 179 13.20 -0.82 30.18
C THR A 179 14.71 -0.96 30.34
N GLY A 180 15.28 -0.24 31.30
CA GLY A 180 16.69 -0.32 31.68
C GLY A 180 17.54 0.85 31.15
N SER A 181 18.82 0.86 31.52
CA SER A 181 19.78 1.81 30.96
C SER A 181 20.13 1.46 29.53
N ASP A 182 20.60 2.45 28.77
CA ASP A 182 20.98 2.26 27.36
C ASP A 182 22.09 1.20 27.22
N SER A 183 23.03 1.11 28.18
CA SER A 183 24.03 0.05 28.21
C SER A 183 23.44 -1.34 28.48
N ALA A 184 22.40 -1.44 29.32
CA ALA A 184 21.71 -2.69 29.57
C ALA A 184 20.91 -3.15 28.34
N LEU A 185 20.23 -2.23 27.68
CA LEU A 185 19.54 -2.50 26.41
C LEU A 185 20.52 -2.91 25.30
N ALA A 186 21.68 -2.24 25.19
CA ALA A 186 22.72 -2.63 24.24
C ALA A 186 23.20 -4.07 24.46
N LEU A 187 23.33 -4.50 25.72
CA LEU A 187 23.66 -5.88 26.04
C LEU A 187 22.55 -6.87 25.66
N GLN A 188 21.29 -6.53 25.90
CA GLN A 188 20.13 -7.36 25.52
C GLN A 188 20.01 -7.47 24.03
N LEU A 189 20.20 -6.37 23.28
CA LEU A 189 20.23 -6.36 21.81
C LEU A 189 21.32 -7.28 21.26
N ARG A 190 22.53 -7.21 21.86
CA ARG A 190 23.65 -8.08 21.47
C ARG A 190 23.33 -9.55 21.75
N HIS A 191 22.73 -9.84 22.90
CA HIS A 191 22.29 -11.20 23.22
C HIS A 191 21.22 -11.73 22.27
N PHE A 192 20.18 -10.94 22.02
CA PHE A 192 19.10 -11.30 21.10
C PHE A 192 19.63 -11.51 19.67
N HIS A 193 20.49 -10.62 19.19
CA HIS A 193 21.15 -10.75 17.89
C HIS A 193 21.98 -12.03 17.81
N GLN A 194 22.85 -12.29 18.78
CA GLN A 194 23.68 -13.50 18.84
C GLN A 194 22.86 -14.80 18.90
N GLN A 195 21.69 -14.76 19.50
CA GLN A 195 20.81 -15.91 19.64
C GLN A 195 20.02 -16.20 18.35
N HIS A 196 19.55 -15.18 17.66
CA HIS A 196 18.56 -15.32 16.59
C HIS A 196 19.10 -15.03 15.18
N TYR A 197 20.17 -14.25 15.03
CA TYR A 197 20.75 -13.91 13.73
C TYR A 197 21.79 -14.97 13.33
N ARG A 198 21.32 -16.16 12.93
CA ARG A 198 22.14 -17.31 12.57
C ARG A 198 21.94 -17.69 11.11
N ALA A 199 23.00 -18.03 10.43
CA ALA A 199 23.01 -18.29 8.99
C ALA A 199 21.95 -19.31 8.56
N ALA A 200 21.72 -20.39 9.33
CA ALA A 200 20.75 -21.41 9.00
C ALA A 200 19.27 -20.93 9.09
N ASP A 201 19.03 -19.82 9.80
CA ASP A 201 17.71 -19.20 9.94
C ASP A 201 17.63 -17.89 9.13
N MET A 202 18.54 -17.72 8.17
CA MET A 202 18.55 -16.58 7.26
C MET A 202 18.32 -17.02 5.81
N LEU A 203 17.73 -16.13 5.04
CA LEU A 203 17.48 -16.28 3.61
C LEU A 203 17.94 -15.02 2.90
N LEU A 204 18.73 -15.17 1.84
CA LEU A 204 19.09 -14.09 0.93
C LEU A 204 18.44 -14.34 -0.43
N ILE A 205 17.74 -13.36 -0.96
CA ILE A 205 17.22 -13.38 -2.34
C ILE A 205 17.85 -12.23 -3.10
N LEU A 206 18.45 -12.53 -4.25
CA LEU A 206 19.03 -11.57 -5.18
C LEU A 206 18.32 -11.68 -6.54
N HIS A 207 17.83 -10.56 -7.05
CA HIS A 207 17.27 -10.44 -8.40
C HIS A 207 17.98 -9.31 -9.11
N ALA A 208 18.66 -9.61 -10.23
CA ALA A 208 19.43 -8.62 -10.97
C ALA A 208 19.82 -9.13 -12.37
N ASN A 209 20.34 -8.21 -13.23
CA ASN A 209 20.81 -8.53 -14.57
C ASN A 209 22.23 -9.15 -14.62
N GLN A 210 22.88 -9.34 -13.45
CA GLN A 210 24.16 -10.02 -13.38
C GLN A 210 24.01 -11.53 -13.67
N SER A 211 25.10 -12.13 -14.18
CA SER A 211 25.12 -13.57 -14.44
C SER A 211 24.94 -14.38 -13.14
N PRO A 212 24.40 -15.61 -13.22
CA PRO A 212 24.24 -16.48 -12.04
C PRO A 212 25.55 -16.69 -11.26
N ARG A 213 26.69 -16.73 -11.97
CA ARG A 213 28.02 -16.86 -11.36
C ARG A 213 28.38 -15.62 -10.54
N ALA A 214 28.10 -14.43 -11.05
CA ALA A 214 28.35 -13.18 -10.35
C ALA A 214 27.47 -13.03 -9.10
N LEU A 215 26.18 -13.35 -9.23
CA LEU A 215 25.23 -13.37 -8.09
C LEU A 215 25.65 -14.37 -7.02
N LEU A 216 26.13 -15.57 -7.42
CA LEU A 216 26.63 -16.58 -6.50
C LEU A 216 27.86 -16.11 -5.73
N ALA A 217 28.77 -15.38 -6.40
CA ALA A 217 29.93 -14.80 -5.71
C ALA A 217 29.53 -13.78 -4.64
N LEU A 218 28.55 -12.91 -4.92
CA LEU A 218 28.01 -11.95 -3.95
C LEU A 218 27.31 -12.67 -2.79
N ALA A 219 26.48 -13.66 -3.08
CA ALA A 219 25.79 -14.44 -2.07
C ALA A 219 26.76 -15.23 -1.18
N THR A 220 27.86 -15.75 -1.75
CA THR A 220 28.90 -16.43 -1.01
C THR A 220 29.64 -15.45 -0.08
N ALA A 221 30.02 -14.27 -0.57
CA ALA A 221 30.66 -13.24 0.26
C ALA A 221 29.75 -12.76 1.41
N PHE A 222 28.44 -12.66 1.16
CA PHE A 222 27.45 -12.39 2.19
C PHE A 222 27.41 -13.54 3.21
N ALA A 223 27.28 -14.77 2.76
CA ALA A 223 27.18 -15.95 3.61
C ALA A 223 28.41 -16.14 4.50
N ASP A 224 29.61 -15.96 3.95
CA ASP A 224 30.89 -16.12 4.69
C ASP A 224 31.01 -15.14 5.88
N ARG A 225 30.26 -14.04 5.86
CA ARG A 225 30.22 -13.07 6.95
C ARG A 225 29.25 -13.46 8.06
N GLN A 226 28.21 -14.29 7.77
CA GLN A 226 27.16 -14.63 8.73
C GLN A 226 27.61 -15.71 9.71
N SER A 227 27.21 -15.55 10.99
CA SER A 227 27.51 -16.50 12.06
C SER A 227 26.85 -17.85 11.81
N PRO A 228 27.58 -18.98 11.85
CA PRO A 228 26.99 -20.30 11.64
C PRO A 228 26.08 -20.69 12.80
N GLY A 229 25.22 -21.69 12.55
CA GLY A 229 24.31 -22.25 13.55
C GLY A 229 22.85 -21.95 13.26
N ARG A 230 22.02 -22.36 14.19
CA ARG A 230 20.56 -22.22 14.16
C ARG A 230 20.08 -21.62 15.48
N ARG A 231 18.98 -20.84 15.42
CA ARG A 231 18.29 -20.33 16.61
C ARG A 231 17.68 -21.46 17.44
N PRO A 232 17.33 -21.20 18.70
CA PRO A 232 16.57 -22.15 19.52
C PRO A 232 15.23 -22.53 18.88
N GLU A 233 14.77 -23.73 19.16
CA GLU A 233 13.48 -24.18 18.71
C GLU A 233 12.35 -23.34 19.34
N ARG A 234 11.36 -22.97 18.55
CA ARG A 234 10.21 -22.19 19.00
C ARG A 234 9.14 -23.11 19.58
N THR A 235 8.71 -22.80 20.78
CA THR A 235 7.48 -23.33 21.34
C THR A 235 6.40 -22.25 21.35
N ARG A 236 5.24 -22.54 20.76
CA ARG A 236 4.13 -21.58 20.69
C ARG A 236 2.95 -22.13 21.51
N PRO A 237 2.62 -21.52 22.66
CA PRO A 237 1.41 -21.85 23.41
C PRO A 237 0.17 -21.69 22.54
N ARG A 238 -0.98 -22.23 22.98
CA ARG A 238 -2.27 -22.01 22.31
C ARG A 238 -2.63 -20.53 22.34
N LEU A 239 -3.11 -20.03 21.21
CA LEU A 239 -3.45 -18.60 21.05
C LEU A 239 -4.55 -18.13 22.00
N PHE A 240 -5.58 -18.96 22.24
CA PHE A 240 -6.64 -18.67 23.20
C PHE A 240 -6.63 -19.71 24.33
N ALA A 241 -6.91 -19.26 25.54
CA ALA A 241 -7.21 -20.16 26.63
C ALA A 241 -8.61 -20.80 26.40
N GLU A 242 -8.79 -22.06 26.78
CA GLU A 242 -9.96 -22.88 26.46
C GLU A 242 -11.30 -22.25 26.88
N HIS A 243 -11.34 -21.46 27.96
CA HIS A 243 -12.55 -20.85 28.49
C HIS A 243 -12.84 -19.42 28.02
N LYS A 244 -12.01 -18.86 27.11
CA LYS A 244 -12.12 -17.46 26.67
C LYS A 244 -13.11 -17.25 25.51
N LEU A 245 -13.41 -18.30 24.78
CA LEU A 245 -14.35 -18.25 23.65
C LEU A 245 -15.64 -19.02 23.98
N PRO A 246 -16.79 -18.69 23.41
CA PRO A 246 -17.02 -17.54 22.51
C PRO A 246 -17.08 -16.21 23.29
N CYS A 247 -16.55 -15.16 22.68
CA CYS A 247 -16.37 -13.88 23.36
C CYS A 247 -16.88 -12.72 22.50
N ARG A 248 -17.45 -11.72 23.15
CA ARG A 248 -17.72 -10.39 22.58
C ARG A 248 -16.81 -9.39 23.26
N LEU A 249 -15.92 -8.81 22.49
CA LEU A 249 -14.97 -7.78 22.89
C LEU A 249 -15.44 -6.43 22.34
N GLN A 250 -15.77 -5.51 23.23
CA GLN A 250 -16.03 -4.12 22.88
C GLN A 250 -14.80 -3.30 23.20
N ARG A 251 -14.40 -2.43 22.29
CA ARG A 251 -13.26 -1.54 22.47
C ARG A 251 -13.60 -0.10 22.18
N GLU A 252 -12.84 0.80 22.73
CA GLU A 252 -12.92 2.23 22.43
C GLU A 252 -12.63 2.48 20.94
N ALA A 253 -13.51 3.23 20.29
CA ALA A 253 -13.35 3.63 18.90
C ALA A 253 -12.47 4.88 18.81
N VAL A 254 -11.44 4.85 17.97
CA VAL A 254 -10.58 6.01 17.72
C VAL A 254 -11.20 6.89 16.63
N HIS A 255 -11.88 6.29 15.67
CA HIS A 255 -12.51 6.98 14.54
C HIS A 255 -14.01 6.71 14.45
N SER A 256 -14.70 7.56 13.69
CA SER A 256 -16.15 7.54 13.55
C SER A 256 -16.72 6.45 12.62
N ALA A 257 -15.89 5.73 11.88
CA ALA A 257 -16.31 4.64 11.00
C ALA A 257 -15.92 3.27 11.61
N PRO A 258 -16.82 2.64 12.37
CA PRO A 258 -16.50 1.45 13.16
C PRO A 258 -16.49 0.19 12.28
N LYS A 259 -15.31 -0.37 12.03
CA LYS A 259 -15.19 -1.71 11.46
C LYS A 259 -15.29 -2.78 12.56
N TRP A 260 -16.20 -3.72 12.37
CA TRP A 260 -16.32 -4.88 13.28
C TRP A 260 -15.42 -6.01 12.78
N GLN A 261 -15.05 -6.91 13.68
CA GLN A 261 -14.34 -8.12 13.28
C GLN A 261 -14.98 -9.37 13.87
N MET A 262 -15.07 -10.41 13.04
CA MET A 262 -15.27 -11.78 13.47
C MET A 262 -13.94 -12.53 13.32
N VAL A 263 -13.46 -13.09 14.43
CA VAL A 263 -12.16 -13.75 14.47
C VAL A 263 -12.36 -15.21 14.89
N TYR A 264 -11.81 -16.13 14.12
CA TYR A 264 -11.81 -17.56 14.41
C TYR A 264 -10.37 -18.07 14.52
N PRO A 265 -9.98 -18.70 15.64
CA PRO A 265 -8.69 -19.38 15.73
C PRO A 265 -8.68 -20.61 14.85
N LEU A 266 -7.63 -20.75 14.07
CA LEU A 266 -7.34 -21.92 13.23
C LEU A 266 -6.19 -22.71 13.86
N THR A 267 -6.36 -24.04 14.00
CA THR A 267 -5.37 -24.91 14.64
C THR A 267 -5.21 -26.22 13.87
N GLY A 268 -3.98 -26.78 13.86
CA GLY A 268 -3.73 -28.07 13.21
C GLY A 268 -3.96 -28.08 11.71
N LEU A 269 -3.72 -26.94 11.05
CA LEU A 269 -3.91 -26.74 9.61
C LEU A 269 -2.55 -26.50 8.91
N ASP A 270 -1.58 -27.35 9.20
CA ASP A 270 -0.26 -27.37 8.59
C ASP A 270 -0.29 -27.45 7.04
N TRP A 271 -1.35 -28.02 6.50
CA TRP A 271 -1.61 -28.09 5.06
C TRP A 271 -2.18 -26.81 4.45
N LEU A 272 -2.67 -25.85 5.27
CA LEU A 272 -3.36 -24.65 4.76
C LEU A 272 -2.45 -23.75 3.90
N ALA A 273 -1.15 -23.74 4.20
CA ALA A 273 -0.16 -23.05 3.39
C ALA A 273 0.13 -23.79 2.07
N HIS A 274 -0.20 -25.09 1.99
CA HIS A 274 0.15 -25.97 0.88
C HIS A 274 -0.97 -26.18 -0.13
N ASP A 275 -2.19 -25.72 0.17
CA ASP A 275 -3.32 -25.85 -0.74
C ASP A 275 -4.14 -24.57 -0.89
N SER A 276 -5.10 -24.57 -1.79
CA SER A 276 -5.95 -23.43 -2.09
C SER A 276 -7.20 -23.32 -1.22
N THR A 277 -7.41 -24.24 -0.27
CA THR A 277 -8.66 -24.30 0.53
C THR A 277 -8.94 -23.01 1.28
N GLY A 278 -7.92 -22.44 1.94
CA GLY A 278 -8.05 -21.16 2.66
C GLY A 278 -8.39 -19.99 1.74
N SER A 279 -7.71 -19.91 0.62
CA SER A 279 -7.98 -18.87 -0.39
C SER A 279 -9.39 -18.99 -0.96
N TRP A 280 -9.89 -20.23 -1.20
CA TRP A 280 -11.26 -20.47 -1.63
C TRP A 280 -12.27 -19.97 -0.61
N LEU A 281 -12.06 -20.27 0.66
CA LEU A 281 -12.93 -19.77 1.72
C LEU A 281 -12.97 -18.24 1.72
N CYS A 282 -11.82 -17.59 1.61
CA CYS A 282 -11.74 -16.12 1.55
C CYS A 282 -12.53 -15.56 0.36
N GLU A 283 -12.45 -16.22 -0.82
CA GLU A 283 -13.24 -15.80 -1.98
C GLU A 283 -14.74 -15.93 -1.77
N TRP A 284 -15.21 -17.05 -1.23
CA TRP A 284 -16.62 -17.22 -0.90
C TRP A 284 -17.12 -16.19 0.10
N ILE A 285 -16.32 -15.89 1.11
CA ILE A 285 -16.64 -14.87 2.11
C ILE A 285 -16.70 -13.48 1.46
N ALA A 286 -15.72 -13.10 0.68
CA ALA A 286 -15.62 -11.76 0.09
C ALA A 286 -16.46 -11.57 -1.18
N SER A 287 -17.10 -12.63 -1.71
CA SER A 287 -17.85 -12.55 -2.96
C SER A 287 -19.11 -11.70 -2.84
N PRO A 288 -19.32 -10.72 -3.75
CA PRO A 288 -20.56 -9.94 -3.82
C PRO A 288 -21.70 -10.69 -4.52
N SER A 289 -21.47 -11.91 -5.03
CA SER A 289 -22.53 -12.75 -5.62
C SER A 289 -23.57 -13.13 -4.57
N PRO A 290 -24.83 -13.47 -4.97
CA PRO A 290 -25.91 -13.79 -4.03
C PRO A 290 -25.56 -14.91 -3.04
N ALA A 291 -24.77 -15.91 -3.48
CA ALA A 291 -24.33 -17.00 -2.60
C ALA A 291 -23.03 -16.71 -1.87
N GLY A 292 -22.31 -15.63 -2.17
CA GLY A 292 -21.18 -15.15 -1.37
C GLY A 292 -21.65 -14.55 -0.05
N ALA A 293 -20.84 -14.60 1.00
CA ALA A 293 -21.22 -14.03 2.29
C ALA A 293 -21.48 -12.52 2.19
N LEU A 294 -20.64 -11.79 1.48
CA LEU A 294 -20.81 -10.34 1.27
C LEU A 294 -22.14 -10.05 0.57
N GLY A 295 -22.45 -10.74 -0.54
CA GLY A 295 -23.72 -10.57 -1.25
C GLY A 295 -24.94 -10.91 -0.37
N TRP A 296 -24.89 -12.06 0.31
CA TRP A 296 -25.92 -12.52 1.25
C TRP A 296 -26.21 -11.52 2.37
N LEU A 297 -25.17 -10.94 2.98
CA LEU A 297 -25.30 -9.97 4.06
C LEU A 297 -25.76 -8.59 3.56
N ARG A 298 -25.30 -8.18 2.36
CA ARG A 298 -25.75 -6.93 1.70
C ARG A 298 -27.22 -6.94 1.34
N GLU A 299 -27.72 -8.03 0.77
CA GLU A 299 -29.15 -8.17 0.45
C GLU A 299 -30.04 -7.98 1.67
N ARG A 300 -29.53 -8.31 2.86
CA ARG A 300 -30.22 -8.12 4.13
C ARG A 300 -30.00 -6.76 4.77
N GLY A 301 -29.20 -5.92 4.11
CA GLY A 301 -28.92 -4.58 4.62
C GLY A 301 -28.08 -4.58 5.91
N LEU A 302 -27.23 -5.60 6.12
CA LEU A 302 -26.46 -5.77 7.36
C LEU A 302 -25.06 -5.18 7.25
N VAL A 303 -24.39 -5.32 6.09
CA VAL A 303 -23.02 -4.85 5.88
C VAL A 303 -22.90 -4.03 4.58
N ALA A 304 -22.00 -3.08 4.57
CA ALA A 304 -21.62 -2.34 3.38
C ALA A 304 -20.43 -3.01 2.69
N GLU A 305 -19.42 -3.39 3.47
CA GLU A 305 -18.18 -4.00 2.99
C GLU A 305 -17.74 -5.14 3.90
N LEU A 306 -16.98 -6.05 3.32
CA LEU A 306 -16.41 -7.17 4.03
C LEU A 306 -15.04 -7.47 3.43
N ASN A 307 -14.03 -7.51 4.29
CA ASN A 307 -12.69 -8.00 3.98
C ASN A 307 -12.41 -9.26 4.78
N VAL A 308 -11.67 -10.18 4.21
CA VAL A 308 -11.29 -11.40 4.88
C VAL A 308 -9.83 -11.71 4.63
N ARG A 309 -9.16 -12.17 5.67
CA ARG A 309 -7.78 -12.67 5.59
C ARG A 309 -7.57 -13.82 6.55
N ILE A 310 -6.60 -14.63 6.22
CA ILE A 310 -6.06 -15.64 7.12
C ILE A 310 -4.67 -15.17 7.52
N ASP A 311 -4.50 -14.87 8.80
CA ASP A 311 -3.22 -14.51 9.38
C ASP A 311 -2.54 -15.80 9.85
N ASP A 312 -1.43 -16.16 9.20
CA ASP A 312 -0.61 -17.32 9.51
C ASP A 312 0.37 -16.94 10.62
N LEU A 313 0.12 -17.42 11.84
CA LEU A 313 0.88 -17.03 13.03
C LEU A 313 2.04 -17.99 13.34
N SER A 314 1.89 -19.26 12.92
CA SER A 314 2.91 -20.29 13.05
C SER A 314 2.52 -21.47 12.15
N ASP A 315 3.38 -22.50 12.09
CA ASP A 315 3.12 -23.71 11.29
C ASP A 315 1.84 -24.46 11.70
N THR A 316 1.33 -24.22 12.91
CA THR A 316 0.18 -24.93 13.47
C THR A 316 -0.97 -24.05 13.92
N GLN A 317 -0.83 -22.73 13.90
CA GLN A 317 -1.82 -21.79 14.40
C GLN A 317 -1.99 -20.60 13.45
N GLY A 318 -3.24 -20.19 13.24
CA GLY A 318 -3.60 -19.03 12.45
C GLY A 318 -4.90 -18.40 12.95
N LEU A 319 -5.27 -17.30 12.32
CA LEU A 319 -6.54 -16.61 12.54
C LEU A 319 -7.24 -16.39 11.21
N LEU A 320 -8.52 -16.76 11.13
CA LEU A 320 -9.41 -16.21 10.11
C LEU A 320 -10.00 -14.90 10.66
N CYS A 321 -9.67 -13.79 10.05
CA CYS A 321 -10.19 -12.48 10.39
C CYS A 321 -11.16 -12.02 9.31
N VAL A 322 -12.42 -11.82 9.66
CA VAL A 322 -13.46 -11.24 8.81
C VAL A 322 -13.75 -9.84 9.34
N GLU A 323 -13.25 -8.84 8.63
CA GLU A 323 -13.51 -7.44 8.93
C GLU A 323 -14.70 -6.97 8.12
N LEU A 324 -15.63 -6.32 8.75
CA LEU A 324 -16.86 -5.88 8.12
C LEU A 324 -17.27 -4.48 8.56
N GLU A 325 -17.84 -3.74 7.63
CA GLU A 325 -18.43 -2.43 7.87
C GLU A 325 -19.95 -2.56 7.99
N PRO A 326 -20.50 -2.47 9.21
CA PRO A 326 -21.94 -2.64 9.42
C PRO A 326 -22.70 -1.44 8.85
N LEU A 327 -23.83 -1.70 8.20
CA LEU A 327 -24.74 -0.64 7.82
C LEU A 327 -25.42 -0.05 9.06
N LEU A 328 -25.69 1.25 9.03
CA LEU A 328 -26.29 2.00 10.15
C LEU A 328 -27.69 1.49 10.57
N LYS A 329 -28.33 0.66 9.76
CA LYS A 329 -29.59 -0.01 10.07
C LYS A 329 -29.41 -1.19 11.02
N LEU A 330 -28.19 -1.71 11.17
CA LEU A 330 -27.90 -2.84 12.05
C LEU A 330 -27.96 -2.39 13.52
N LYS A 331 -29.04 -2.72 14.20
CA LYS A 331 -29.27 -2.35 15.62
C LYS A 331 -28.76 -3.39 16.59
N ASP A 332 -28.74 -4.67 16.20
CA ASP A 332 -28.33 -5.79 17.04
C ASP A 332 -27.35 -6.69 16.27
N TYR A 333 -26.18 -6.90 16.86
CA TYR A 333 -25.14 -7.78 16.29
C TYR A 333 -25.64 -9.21 16.06
N ARG A 334 -26.69 -9.66 16.79
CA ARG A 334 -27.25 -10.99 16.63
C ARG A 334 -27.84 -11.19 15.23
N GLN A 335 -28.43 -10.17 14.64
CA GLN A 335 -28.96 -10.24 13.26
C GLN A 335 -27.83 -10.57 12.26
N LEU A 336 -26.67 -9.97 12.45
CA LEU A 336 -25.48 -10.28 11.65
C LEU A 336 -25.03 -11.72 11.89
N LEU A 337 -24.91 -12.13 13.16
CA LEU A 337 -24.47 -13.48 13.49
C LEU A 337 -25.45 -14.57 13.05
N ASP A 338 -26.76 -14.30 13.09
CA ASP A 338 -27.77 -15.20 12.54
C ASP A 338 -27.60 -15.39 11.04
N ALA A 339 -27.50 -14.30 10.29
CA ALA A 339 -27.32 -14.35 8.84
C ALA A 339 -25.99 -15.02 8.46
N TRP A 340 -24.91 -14.72 9.18
CA TRP A 340 -23.59 -15.34 9.00
C TRP A 340 -23.64 -16.85 9.25
N GLN A 341 -24.24 -17.29 10.35
CA GLN A 341 -24.33 -18.71 10.66
C GLN A 341 -25.23 -19.49 9.70
N MET A 342 -26.35 -18.87 9.25
CA MET A 342 -27.21 -19.48 8.23
C MET A 342 -26.44 -19.69 6.93
N TRP A 343 -25.58 -18.74 6.57
CA TRP A 343 -24.71 -18.86 5.40
C TRP A 343 -23.65 -19.96 5.59
N LEU A 344 -22.98 -20.01 6.75
CA LEU A 344 -22.02 -21.09 7.06
C LEU A 344 -22.67 -22.48 7.04
N ASN A 345 -23.91 -22.59 7.58
CA ASN A 345 -24.65 -23.84 7.56
C ASN A 345 -24.96 -24.29 6.13
N TRP A 346 -25.28 -23.37 5.24
CA TRP A 346 -25.46 -23.65 3.81
C TRP A 346 -24.14 -24.05 3.16
N LEU A 347 -23.06 -23.31 3.40
CA LEU A 347 -21.74 -23.57 2.83
C LEU A 347 -21.17 -24.94 3.26
N GLY A 348 -21.50 -25.39 4.47
CA GLY A 348 -21.08 -26.68 4.99
C GLY A 348 -21.66 -27.89 4.23
N ASP A 349 -22.80 -27.71 3.57
CA ASP A 349 -23.43 -28.74 2.72
C ASP A 349 -22.98 -28.64 1.24
N ALA A 350 -22.39 -27.52 0.83
CA ALA A 350 -21.96 -27.33 -0.54
C ALA A 350 -20.78 -28.24 -0.87
N ASP A 351 -20.86 -28.88 -2.03
CA ASP A 351 -19.78 -29.74 -2.51
C ASP A 351 -18.72 -28.89 -3.25
N PRO A 352 -17.51 -28.74 -2.71
CA PRO A 352 -16.46 -27.96 -3.35
C PRO A 352 -16.01 -28.53 -4.70
N GLN A 353 -16.29 -29.80 -5.01
CA GLN A 353 -15.94 -30.42 -6.31
C GLN A 353 -16.84 -29.94 -7.45
N CYS A 354 -18.02 -29.42 -7.14
CA CYS A 354 -18.93 -28.84 -8.15
C CYS A 354 -18.51 -27.42 -8.57
N TRP A 355 -17.49 -26.83 -7.95
CA TRP A 355 -17.07 -25.47 -8.26
C TRP A 355 -16.01 -25.44 -9.36
N PRO A 356 -16.05 -24.43 -10.29
CA PRO A 356 -15.09 -24.33 -11.38
C PRO A 356 -13.67 -24.05 -10.81
N THR A 357 -12.87 -25.09 -10.72
CA THR A 357 -11.51 -25.00 -10.15
C THR A 357 -10.47 -24.51 -11.15
N GLU A 358 -10.65 -24.82 -12.46
CA GLU A 358 -9.64 -24.58 -13.47
C GLU A 358 -9.32 -23.10 -13.74
N SER A 359 -10.32 -22.24 -13.72
CA SER A 359 -10.13 -20.83 -14.05
C SER A 359 -9.33 -20.10 -12.97
N ARG A 360 -9.57 -20.39 -11.70
CA ARG A 360 -8.91 -19.72 -10.58
C ARG A 360 -7.48 -20.16 -10.40
N THR A 361 -7.22 -21.47 -10.50
CA THR A 361 -5.89 -22.02 -10.39
C THR A 361 -4.94 -21.42 -11.42
N ARG A 362 -5.39 -21.27 -12.66
CA ARG A 362 -4.62 -20.60 -13.72
C ARG A 362 -4.23 -19.15 -13.36
N LEU A 363 -5.01 -18.50 -12.54
CA LEU A 363 -4.89 -17.05 -12.31
C LEU A 363 -4.01 -16.68 -11.14
N LEU A 364 -4.13 -17.40 -10.03
CA LEU A 364 -3.16 -17.33 -8.94
C LEU A 364 -1.77 -17.70 -9.47
N ASP A 365 -1.71 -18.60 -10.43
CA ASP A 365 -0.49 -19.02 -11.10
C ASP A 365 0.05 -17.98 -12.06
N GLN A 366 -0.80 -17.33 -12.83
CA GLN A 366 -0.37 -16.25 -13.73
C GLN A 366 0.13 -15.05 -12.94
N ALA A 367 -0.54 -14.66 -11.88
CA ALA A 367 -0.10 -13.55 -11.02
C ALA A 367 1.27 -13.85 -10.40
N PHE A 368 1.52 -15.11 -10.02
CA PHE A 368 2.81 -15.56 -9.48
C PHE A 368 3.86 -15.78 -10.57
N SER A 369 3.49 -16.40 -11.69
CA SER A 369 4.39 -16.76 -12.80
C SER A 369 4.89 -15.54 -13.57
N ARG A 370 4.12 -14.45 -13.60
CA ARG A 370 4.50 -13.20 -14.29
C ARG A 370 5.68 -12.47 -13.66
N GLY A 371 6.09 -12.86 -12.45
CA GLY A 371 7.23 -12.23 -11.77
C GLY A 371 6.97 -10.76 -11.39
N PRO A 372 8.01 -9.94 -11.25
CA PRO A 372 7.93 -8.58 -10.76
C PRO A 372 7.40 -7.62 -11.84
N GLN A 373 6.10 -7.69 -12.15
CA GLN A 373 5.46 -6.71 -13.05
C GLN A 373 5.15 -5.38 -12.36
N GLY A 374 5.36 -5.33 -11.05
CA GLY A 374 5.26 -4.15 -10.22
C GLY A 374 6.58 -3.89 -9.49
N ASP A 375 6.51 -3.70 -8.17
CA ASP A 375 7.70 -3.57 -7.33
C ASP A 375 8.40 -4.93 -7.14
N PRO A 376 9.63 -5.13 -7.67
CA PRO A 376 10.37 -6.37 -7.49
C PRO A 376 10.54 -6.78 -6.03
N VAL A 377 10.60 -5.82 -5.11
CA VAL A 377 10.71 -6.07 -3.66
C VAL A 377 9.52 -6.87 -3.15
N GLU A 378 8.29 -6.49 -3.52
CA GLU A 378 7.09 -7.18 -3.02
C GLU A 378 7.03 -8.62 -3.52
N TRP A 379 7.40 -8.85 -4.78
CA TRP A 379 7.51 -10.20 -5.32
C TRP A 379 8.56 -11.03 -4.59
N LEU A 380 9.74 -10.47 -4.32
CA LEU A 380 10.78 -11.18 -3.56
C LEU A 380 10.37 -11.47 -2.11
N LYS A 381 9.58 -10.60 -1.47
CA LYS A 381 9.00 -10.86 -0.14
C LYS A 381 8.04 -12.05 -0.15
N VAL A 382 7.23 -12.17 -1.21
CA VAL A 382 6.36 -13.35 -1.40
C VAL A 382 7.19 -14.62 -1.55
N LEU A 383 8.25 -14.59 -2.36
CA LEU A 383 9.18 -15.72 -2.50
C LEU A 383 9.86 -16.07 -1.18
N ALA A 384 10.30 -15.07 -0.42
CA ALA A 384 10.89 -15.26 0.90
C ALA A 384 9.92 -15.93 1.87
N HIS A 385 8.67 -15.49 1.90
CA HIS A 385 7.62 -16.10 2.71
C HIS A 385 7.37 -17.57 2.30
N ARG A 386 7.28 -17.83 1.00
CA ARG A 386 7.07 -19.20 0.48
C ARG A 386 8.25 -20.12 0.83
N LEU A 387 9.50 -19.68 0.65
CA LEU A 387 10.69 -20.47 1.00
C LEU A 387 10.77 -20.81 2.49
N MET A 388 10.17 -20.01 3.35
CA MET A 388 10.11 -20.28 4.78
C MET A 388 9.03 -21.29 5.16
N ARG A 389 7.93 -21.34 4.41
CA ARG A 389 6.71 -22.09 4.75
C ARG A 389 6.46 -23.31 3.89
N LEU A 390 7.00 -23.35 2.67
CA LEU A 390 6.74 -24.42 1.71
C LEU A 390 7.98 -25.30 1.50
N PRO A 391 7.80 -26.58 1.17
CA PRO A 391 8.86 -27.39 0.60
C PRO A 391 9.44 -26.73 -0.66
N VAL A 392 10.73 -26.91 -0.89
CA VAL A 392 11.44 -26.27 -2.01
C VAL A 392 10.80 -26.61 -3.36
N GLU A 393 10.33 -27.84 -3.49
CA GLU A 393 9.66 -28.35 -4.70
C GLU A 393 8.37 -27.55 -5.03
N ALA A 394 7.72 -26.98 -4.01
CA ALA A 394 6.49 -26.21 -4.17
C ALA A 394 6.74 -24.71 -4.31
N LEU A 395 7.99 -24.24 -4.38
CA LEU A 395 8.31 -22.82 -4.43
C LEU A 395 7.67 -22.11 -5.61
N PHE A 396 7.84 -22.65 -6.79
CA PHE A 396 7.30 -22.16 -8.06
C PHE A 396 6.10 -22.95 -8.54
N GLU A 397 5.74 -24.03 -7.81
CA GLU A 397 4.60 -24.84 -8.17
C GLU A 397 3.35 -23.95 -8.21
N PRO A 398 2.70 -23.87 -9.36
CA PRO A 398 1.44 -23.18 -9.50
C PRO A 398 0.43 -23.71 -8.47
N SER A 399 -0.38 -22.83 -7.91
CA SER A 399 -1.50 -23.26 -7.06
C SER A 399 -2.45 -24.23 -7.80
N ALA A 400 -2.40 -24.21 -9.15
CA ALA A 400 -3.13 -25.10 -10.04
C ALA A 400 -2.73 -26.57 -9.97
N ASN A 401 -1.44 -26.85 -9.86
CA ASN A 401 -0.92 -28.20 -9.72
C ASN A 401 -1.12 -28.73 -8.30
N ARG A 402 -1.45 -27.85 -7.35
CA ARG A 402 -1.84 -28.23 -6.02
C ARG A 402 -3.18 -28.95 -6.10
N GLN A 403 -3.26 -30.07 -5.39
CA GLN A 403 -4.42 -30.94 -5.40
C GLN A 403 -5.76 -30.16 -5.31
N PRO A 404 -6.80 -30.58 -6.05
CA PRO A 404 -8.12 -29.94 -5.95
C PRO A 404 -8.55 -29.91 -4.48
N VAL A 405 -9.34 -28.90 -4.11
CA VAL A 405 -9.82 -28.70 -2.74
C VAL A 405 -10.38 -30.01 -2.21
N SER A 406 -9.70 -30.62 -1.27
CA SER A 406 -10.14 -31.88 -0.66
C SER A 406 -11.40 -31.60 0.16
N VAL A 407 -12.47 -32.37 -0.09
CA VAL A 407 -13.71 -32.30 0.70
C VAL A 407 -13.43 -32.46 2.19
N GLN A 408 -12.46 -33.30 2.55
CA GLN A 408 -12.07 -33.51 3.93
C GLN A 408 -11.40 -32.27 4.53
N ARG A 409 -10.46 -31.65 3.82
CA ARG A 409 -9.78 -30.40 4.25
C ARG A 409 -10.78 -29.25 4.35
N TRP A 410 -11.67 -29.12 3.36
CA TRP A 410 -12.75 -28.14 3.36
C TRP A 410 -13.63 -28.28 4.60
N ARG A 411 -14.12 -29.49 4.89
CA ARG A 411 -14.91 -29.76 6.10
C ARG A 411 -14.13 -29.51 7.39
N SER A 412 -12.84 -29.85 7.40
CA SER A 412 -11.96 -29.57 8.54
C SER A 412 -11.85 -28.07 8.80
N LEU A 413 -11.67 -27.27 7.75
CA LEU A 413 -11.59 -25.81 7.87
C LEU A 413 -12.93 -25.21 8.34
N LEU A 414 -14.03 -25.55 7.70
CA LEU A 414 -15.37 -25.10 8.12
C LEU A 414 -15.73 -25.54 9.52
N GLY A 415 -15.30 -26.74 9.94
CA GLY A 415 -15.45 -27.26 11.30
C GLY A 415 -14.78 -26.39 12.37
N GLN A 416 -13.85 -25.52 11.99
CA GLN A 416 -13.23 -24.56 12.92
C GLN A 416 -13.99 -23.24 13.03
N LEU A 417 -14.91 -22.97 12.12
CA LEU A 417 -15.74 -21.75 12.13
C LEU A 417 -17.01 -21.89 12.96
N GLN A 418 -16.91 -22.60 14.08
CA GLN A 418 -18.05 -22.85 14.95
C GLN A 418 -18.35 -21.64 15.84
N PRO A 419 -19.63 -21.42 16.21
CA PRO A 419 -20.03 -20.37 17.14
C PRO A 419 -19.28 -20.37 18.47
N ALA A 420 -18.91 -21.56 18.96
CA ALA A 420 -18.14 -21.72 20.20
C ALA A 420 -16.70 -21.19 20.11
N ARG A 421 -16.20 -20.96 18.90
CA ARG A 421 -14.84 -20.45 18.66
C ARG A 421 -14.82 -18.99 18.20
N LEU A 422 -15.96 -18.32 18.15
CA LEU A 422 -16.09 -16.95 17.65
C LEU A 422 -15.64 -15.92 18.68
N LEU A 423 -14.77 -15.04 18.27
CA LEU A 423 -14.53 -13.74 18.89
C LEU A 423 -15.13 -12.64 18.01
N LEU A 424 -16.09 -11.89 18.55
CA LEU A 424 -16.66 -10.71 17.92
C LEU A 424 -16.05 -9.45 18.54
N VAL A 425 -15.30 -8.70 17.73
CA VAL A 425 -14.69 -7.42 18.14
C VAL A 425 -15.52 -6.26 17.58
N GLN A 426 -15.92 -5.35 18.47
CA GLN A 426 -16.75 -4.20 18.12
C GLN A 426 -16.18 -2.91 18.70
N PRO A 427 -15.86 -1.90 17.86
CA PRO A 427 -15.59 -0.55 18.37
C PRO A 427 -16.89 0.07 18.91
N HIS A 428 -16.78 0.79 20.01
CA HIS A 428 -17.92 1.41 20.68
C HIS A 428 -17.51 2.73 21.36
N CYS A 429 -18.49 3.61 21.52
CA CYS A 429 -18.31 4.90 22.24
C CYS A 429 -18.97 4.81 23.62
N HIS A 430 -18.46 3.99 24.51
CA HIS A 430 -18.94 3.93 25.90
C HIS A 430 -18.27 5.02 26.75
N THR A 431 -19.00 5.47 27.79
CA THR A 431 -18.45 6.40 28.77
C THR A 431 -17.72 5.68 29.91
N ARG A 432 -17.92 4.38 30.05
CA ARG A 432 -17.31 3.55 31.11
C ARG A 432 -16.83 2.23 30.53
N TRP A 433 -15.57 1.91 30.77
CA TRP A 433 -14.90 0.68 30.37
C TRP A 433 -14.56 -0.18 31.56
N THR A 434 -14.58 -1.50 31.43
CA THR A 434 -14.17 -2.42 32.51
C THR A 434 -12.68 -2.51 32.71
N GLY A 435 -11.91 -2.20 31.64
CA GLY A 435 -10.45 -2.15 31.67
C GLY A 435 -9.89 -1.19 30.63
N ARG A 436 -8.59 -0.90 30.76
CA ARG A 436 -7.81 -0.20 29.74
C ARG A 436 -6.58 -1.01 29.42
N THR A 437 -6.17 -1.02 28.15
CA THR A 437 -4.94 -1.68 27.70
C THR A 437 -3.74 -0.94 28.26
N GLU A 438 -2.68 -1.67 28.59
CA GLU A 438 -1.51 -1.15 29.28
C GLU A 438 -0.78 -0.06 28.45
N TRP A 439 -0.54 -0.30 27.17
CA TRP A 439 0.31 0.54 26.33
C TRP A 439 -0.46 1.66 25.60
N THR A 440 -1.63 1.34 25.08
CA THR A 440 -2.41 2.28 24.26
C THR A 440 -3.48 3.02 25.05
N GLY A 441 -3.73 2.62 26.30
CA GLY A 441 -4.81 3.16 27.13
C GLY A 441 -6.22 2.89 26.60
N THR A 442 -6.37 2.03 25.59
CA THR A 442 -7.64 1.72 24.92
C THR A 442 -8.64 1.15 25.92
N GLY A 443 -9.78 1.80 26.08
CA GLY A 443 -10.88 1.26 26.87
C GLY A 443 -11.43 -0.02 26.25
N TYR A 444 -11.67 -1.05 27.07
CA TYR A 444 -12.27 -2.30 26.59
C TYR A 444 -13.22 -2.94 27.61
N GLN A 445 -14.08 -3.79 27.09
CA GLN A 445 -14.96 -4.66 27.86
C GLN A 445 -15.13 -5.99 27.15
N SER A 446 -14.84 -7.10 27.82
CA SER A 446 -15.04 -8.44 27.29
C SER A 446 -16.14 -9.16 28.07
N GLN A 447 -16.98 -9.93 27.35
CA GLN A 447 -18.03 -10.72 27.93
C GLN A 447 -18.31 -11.97 27.10
N GLY A 448 -18.83 -13.03 27.73
CA GLY A 448 -19.24 -14.20 26.98
C GLY A 448 -20.30 -13.84 25.92
N LEU A 449 -20.13 -14.36 24.73
CA LEU A 449 -21.05 -14.12 23.64
C LEU A 449 -22.35 -14.93 23.89
N ARG A 450 -23.44 -14.21 24.22
CA ARG A 450 -24.76 -14.80 24.45
C ARG A 450 -25.63 -14.67 23.22
N TRP A 451 -25.75 -15.75 22.49
CA TRP A 451 -26.44 -15.81 21.22
C TRP A 451 -27.03 -17.21 21.01
N ARG A 452 -28.31 -17.30 20.57
CA ARG A 452 -28.94 -18.56 20.19
C ARG A 452 -28.60 -18.85 18.74
N VAL A 453 -27.78 -19.87 18.52
CA VAL A 453 -27.30 -20.26 17.20
C VAL A 453 -28.46 -20.75 16.32
N PRO A 454 -28.70 -20.17 15.13
CA PRO A 454 -29.71 -20.66 14.19
C PRO A 454 -29.30 -22.00 13.59
N VAL A 455 -30.28 -22.90 13.46
CA VAL A 455 -30.08 -24.19 12.78
C VAL A 455 -30.41 -24.09 11.27
N GLN A 456 -31.16 -23.06 10.90
CA GLN A 456 -31.59 -22.83 9.51
C GLN A 456 -30.36 -22.58 8.61
N LYS A 457 -30.52 -22.97 7.34
CA LYS A 457 -29.56 -22.69 6.26
C LYS A 457 -30.05 -21.50 5.45
N ALA A 458 -29.11 -20.79 4.84
CA ALA A 458 -29.44 -19.77 3.88
C ALA A 458 -30.17 -20.44 2.68
N PRO A 459 -31.28 -19.85 2.18
CA PRO A 459 -32.01 -20.39 1.03
C PRO A 459 -31.29 -20.04 -0.30
N LEU A 460 -30.05 -20.44 -0.42
CA LEU A 460 -29.18 -20.19 -1.56
C LEU A 460 -29.07 -21.46 -2.42
N ARG A 461 -28.85 -21.27 -3.72
CA ARG A 461 -28.55 -22.35 -4.66
C ARG A 461 -27.05 -22.34 -4.98
N SER A 462 -26.47 -23.51 -5.23
CA SER A 462 -25.07 -23.59 -5.65
C SER A 462 -24.80 -22.87 -6.97
N ALA A 463 -25.82 -22.77 -7.85
CA ALA A 463 -25.77 -21.98 -9.07
C ALA A 463 -25.68 -20.47 -8.86
N ASP A 464 -26.01 -19.95 -7.65
CA ASP A 464 -25.91 -18.52 -7.32
C ASP A 464 -24.49 -18.14 -6.84
N GLY A 465 -23.57 -19.10 -6.82
CA GLY A 465 -22.18 -18.95 -6.37
C GLY A 465 -21.36 -18.00 -7.25
N PRO A 466 -20.10 -17.76 -6.86
CA PRO A 466 -19.20 -16.99 -7.69
C PRO A 466 -19.03 -17.71 -9.03
N HIS A 467 -19.70 -17.17 -10.07
CA HIS A 467 -19.54 -17.64 -11.43
C HIS A 467 -18.22 -17.13 -12.00
N PHE A 468 -17.40 -18.05 -12.47
CA PHE A 468 -16.11 -17.77 -13.09
C PHE A 468 -16.18 -17.76 -14.63
N ASP A 469 -17.39 -17.80 -15.21
CA ASP A 469 -17.59 -17.77 -16.65
C ASP A 469 -17.26 -16.38 -17.20
N PHE A 470 -16.45 -16.35 -18.26
CA PHE A 470 -16.10 -15.11 -18.95
C PHE A 470 -17.30 -14.53 -19.69
N PRO A 471 -17.38 -13.20 -19.79
CA PRO A 471 -18.34 -12.60 -20.71
C PRO A 471 -18.10 -13.13 -22.12
N VAL A 472 -19.14 -13.58 -22.79
CA VAL A 472 -19.08 -14.00 -24.19
C VAL A 472 -18.56 -12.84 -25.02
N PRO A 473 -17.64 -13.05 -25.97
CA PRO A 473 -17.21 -12.00 -26.88
C PRO A 473 -18.42 -11.36 -27.56
N ILE A 474 -18.58 -10.05 -27.39
CA ILE A 474 -19.62 -9.31 -28.10
C ILE A 474 -19.15 -9.20 -29.54
N SER A 475 -20.00 -9.61 -30.51
CA SER A 475 -19.69 -9.57 -31.95
C SER A 475 -19.31 -8.14 -32.35
N ASP A 476 -18.25 -8.01 -33.12
CA ASP A 476 -17.80 -6.74 -33.69
C ASP A 476 -18.87 -6.25 -34.70
N SER A 477 -19.49 -5.13 -34.41
CA SER A 477 -20.23 -4.36 -35.38
C SER A 477 -19.31 -3.27 -35.90
N PRO A 478 -18.92 -3.29 -37.19
CA PRO A 478 -18.03 -2.30 -37.76
C PRO A 478 -18.81 -1.03 -38.14
N GLU A 479 -19.34 -0.30 -37.17
CA GLU A 479 -19.87 1.02 -37.42
C GLU A 479 -18.79 2.08 -37.24
N ALA A 480 -18.73 3.02 -38.20
CA ALA A 480 -17.82 4.16 -38.12
C ALA A 480 -18.10 4.96 -36.82
N PHE A 481 -17.03 5.28 -36.10
CA PHE A 481 -17.12 6.06 -34.88
C PHE A 481 -17.64 7.48 -35.19
N PRO A 482 -18.77 7.94 -34.63
CA PRO A 482 -19.24 9.30 -34.85
C PRO A 482 -18.31 10.30 -34.25
N ASP A 483 -18.22 11.48 -34.84
CA ASP A 483 -17.49 12.61 -34.28
C ASP A 483 -18.19 13.07 -32.96
N LEU A 484 -17.55 12.79 -31.82
CA LEU A 484 -18.02 13.17 -30.51
C LEU A 484 -17.11 14.26 -29.95
N PRO A 485 -17.54 15.54 -29.95
CA PRO A 485 -16.67 16.65 -29.53
C PRO A 485 -16.12 16.54 -28.10
N GLY A 486 -16.81 15.83 -27.22
CA GLY A 486 -16.40 15.59 -25.83
C GLY A 486 -15.54 14.34 -25.62
N LEU A 487 -15.19 13.61 -26.72
CA LEU A 487 -14.34 12.42 -26.68
C LEU A 487 -13.03 12.68 -27.41
N ARG A 488 -11.91 12.42 -26.75
CA ARG A 488 -10.59 12.36 -27.38
C ARG A 488 -10.07 10.93 -27.35
N LEU A 489 -9.65 10.43 -28.50
CA LEU A 489 -8.96 9.17 -28.65
C LEU A 489 -7.44 9.43 -28.73
N LEU A 490 -6.69 8.71 -27.94
CA LEU A 490 -5.22 8.76 -27.92
C LEU A 490 -4.67 7.36 -28.08
N GLU A 491 -3.62 7.20 -28.87
CA GLU A 491 -3.01 5.91 -29.11
C GLU A 491 -1.71 5.75 -28.32
N LEU A 492 -1.57 4.59 -27.70
CA LEU A 492 -0.29 4.14 -27.17
C LEU A 492 0.58 3.67 -28.32
N PRO A 493 1.84 4.11 -28.42
CA PRO A 493 2.76 3.57 -29.39
C PRO A 493 2.93 2.05 -29.16
N PRO A 494 3.22 1.29 -30.23
CA PRO A 494 3.51 -0.13 -30.11
C PRO A 494 4.68 -0.31 -29.17
N GLN A 495 4.52 -1.15 -28.17
CA GLN A 495 5.60 -1.49 -27.27
C GLN A 495 6.59 -2.39 -28.00
N ASN A 496 7.84 -1.94 -28.16
CA ASN A 496 8.93 -2.75 -28.69
C ASN A 496 9.29 -3.81 -27.65
N SER A 497 8.60 -4.94 -27.65
CA SER A 497 9.02 -6.08 -26.84
C SER A 497 9.87 -7.01 -27.72
N GLU A 498 11.16 -7.09 -27.45
CA GLU A 498 12.01 -8.19 -27.90
C GLU A 498 11.60 -9.55 -27.26
N ALA A 499 10.69 -9.52 -26.29
CA ALA A 499 10.04 -10.70 -25.71
C ALA A 499 9.01 -11.25 -26.71
N GLY A 500 9.09 -12.53 -27.03
CA GLY A 500 8.23 -13.20 -28.00
C GLY A 500 6.72 -13.03 -27.74
N PRO A 501 5.87 -13.39 -28.70
CA PRO A 501 4.45 -13.04 -28.76
C PRO A 501 3.57 -13.57 -27.62
N ALA A 502 4.11 -14.32 -26.68
CA ALA A 502 3.34 -15.01 -25.62
C ALA A 502 3.07 -14.16 -24.35
N SER A 503 3.51 -12.90 -24.25
CA SER A 503 3.37 -12.14 -23.00
C SER A 503 3.27 -10.61 -23.16
N GLN A 504 2.65 -10.11 -24.22
CA GLN A 504 2.39 -8.67 -24.28
C GLN A 504 1.31 -8.29 -23.26
N GLN A 505 1.66 -7.43 -22.32
CA GLN A 505 0.67 -6.76 -21.48
C GLN A 505 0.17 -5.51 -22.17
N LEU A 506 -1.13 -5.43 -22.33
CA LEU A 506 -1.79 -4.22 -22.79
C LEU A 506 -2.33 -3.41 -21.62
N GLN A 507 -2.32 -2.10 -21.80
CA GLN A 507 -2.97 -1.16 -20.88
C GLN A 507 -3.88 -0.22 -21.67
N THR A 508 -5.02 0.13 -21.06
CA THR A 508 -5.91 1.15 -21.57
C THR A 508 -6.44 1.99 -20.42
N ARG A 509 -6.67 3.28 -20.66
CA ARG A 509 -7.17 4.20 -19.65
C ARG A 509 -8.32 5.04 -20.18
N LEU A 510 -9.39 5.06 -19.42
CA LEU A 510 -10.50 6.00 -19.58
C LEU A 510 -10.36 7.08 -18.50
N THR A 511 -10.37 8.34 -18.93
CA THR A 511 -10.30 9.49 -18.02
C THR A 511 -11.50 10.37 -18.24
N TRP A 512 -12.35 10.47 -17.24
CA TRP A 512 -13.42 11.48 -17.21
C TRP A 512 -12.86 12.77 -16.63
N CYS A 513 -13.10 13.85 -17.35
CA CYS A 513 -12.64 15.20 -17.00
C CYS A 513 -13.84 16.12 -16.77
N TRP A 514 -13.76 16.98 -15.79
CA TRP A 514 -14.74 18.03 -15.49
C TRP A 514 -14.06 19.39 -15.49
N PRO A 515 -14.69 20.43 -16.08
CA PRO A 515 -14.22 21.79 -15.98
C PRO A 515 -14.02 22.22 -14.51
N ALA A 516 -13.11 23.17 -14.29
CA ALA A 516 -12.81 23.67 -12.94
C ALA A 516 -14.09 24.17 -12.23
N GLY A 517 -14.29 23.76 -11.00
CA GLY A 517 -15.46 24.11 -10.19
C GLY A 517 -16.75 23.32 -10.48
N GLN A 518 -16.79 22.46 -11.49
CA GLN A 518 -17.99 21.66 -11.81
C GLN A 518 -18.07 20.32 -11.04
N SER A 519 -16.99 19.86 -10.45
CA SER A 519 -17.00 18.69 -9.59
C SER A 519 -16.03 18.85 -8.43
N THR A 520 -16.45 18.38 -7.24
CA THR A 520 -15.57 18.25 -6.07
C THR A 520 -14.97 16.85 -6.02
N GLU A 521 -13.91 16.68 -5.23
CA GLU A 521 -13.29 15.37 -4.98
C GLU A 521 -14.32 14.38 -4.40
N ALA A 522 -15.11 14.80 -3.40
CA ALA A 522 -16.16 14.00 -2.80
C ALA A 522 -17.23 13.56 -3.81
N GLN A 523 -17.62 14.42 -4.75
CA GLN A 523 -18.57 14.11 -5.81
C GLN A 523 -18.01 13.09 -6.81
N ARG A 524 -16.71 13.22 -7.17
CA ARG A 524 -16.03 12.22 -8.01
C ARG A 524 -15.88 10.90 -7.28
N PHE A 525 -15.57 10.90 -5.97
CA PHE A 525 -15.54 9.69 -5.15
C PHE A 525 -16.90 8.99 -5.09
N PHE A 526 -17.98 9.74 -4.95
CA PHE A 526 -19.33 9.19 -5.01
C PHE A 526 -19.60 8.50 -6.35
N LEU A 527 -19.28 9.16 -7.47
CA LEU A 527 -19.45 8.59 -8.81
C LEU A 527 -18.61 7.32 -9.01
N GLN A 528 -17.34 7.38 -8.60
CA GLN A 528 -16.44 6.23 -8.59
C GLN A 528 -17.03 5.07 -7.78
N SER A 529 -17.57 5.37 -6.59
CA SER A 529 -18.19 4.36 -5.72
C SER A 529 -19.41 3.71 -6.38
N CYS A 530 -20.25 4.48 -7.07
CA CYS A 530 -21.36 3.93 -7.84
C CYS A 530 -20.86 2.97 -8.93
N TRP A 531 -19.88 3.38 -9.72
CA TRP A 531 -19.35 2.59 -10.81
C TRP A 531 -18.57 1.36 -10.32
N ALA A 532 -17.76 1.52 -9.29
CA ALA A 532 -17.04 0.40 -8.70
C ALA A 532 -18.00 -0.69 -8.17
N LEU A 533 -19.10 -0.29 -7.53
CA LEU A 533 -20.13 -1.21 -7.08
C LEU A 533 -20.87 -1.89 -8.25
N GLN A 534 -21.15 -1.17 -9.35
CA GLN A 534 -21.77 -1.74 -10.55
C GLN A 534 -20.92 -2.81 -11.21
N ILE A 535 -19.59 -2.65 -11.19
CA ILE A 535 -18.66 -3.60 -11.83
C ILE A 535 -18.00 -4.55 -10.84
N GLU A 536 -18.35 -4.55 -9.57
CA GLU A 536 -17.63 -5.28 -8.51
C GLU A 536 -17.49 -6.79 -8.82
N SER A 537 -18.57 -7.46 -9.25
CA SER A 537 -18.51 -8.86 -9.66
C SER A 537 -17.70 -9.06 -10.94
N LEU A 538 -17.78 -8.10 -11.87
CA LEU A 538 -17.00 -8.13 -13.10
C LEU A 538 -15.51 -7.89 -12.83
N ALA A 539 -15.18 -6.95 -11.93
CA ALA A 539 -13.80 -6.66 -11.55
C ALA A 539 -13.12 -7.88 -10.92
N ARG A 540 -13.81 -8.60 -10.03
CA ARG A 540 -13.30 -9.87 -9.49
C ARG A 540 -13.06 -10.93 -10.57
N ARG A 541 -13.99 -11.07 -11.51
CA ARG A 541 -13.80 -11.99 -12.65
C ARG A 541 -12.64 -11.55 -13.54
N ALA A 542 -12.49 -10.26 -13.79
CA ALA A 542 -11.38 -9.69 -14.54
C ALA A 542 -10.04 -9.98 -13.87
N GLU A 543 -9.95 -9.78 -12.58
CA GLU A 543 -8.77 -10.11 -11.78
C GLU A 543 -8.41 -11.59 -11.92
N LEU A 544 -9.39 -12.46 -11.89
CA LEU A 544 -9.23 -13.87 -12.16
C LEU A 544 -8.72 -14.17 -13.59
N CYS A 545 -8.90 -13.32 -14.59
CA CYS A 545 -8.32 -13.39 -15.93
C CYS A 545 -6.94 -12.74 -16.03
N GLY A 546 -6.42 -12.26 -14.93
CA GLY A 546 -5.19 -11.47 -14.90
C GLY A 546 -5.35 -10.06 -15.45
N VAL A 547 -6.59 -9.57 -15.55
CA VAL A 547 -6.89 -8.18 -15.89
C VAL A 547 -7.12 -7.41 -14.61
N ASN A 548 -6.25 -6.44 -14.35
CA ASN A 548 -6.39 -5.51 -13.25
C ASN A 548 -7.26 -4.33 -13.66
N ILE A 549 -8.20 -3.93 -12.80
CA ILE A 549 -9.05 -2.74 -12.96
C ILE A 549 -8.75 -1.79 -11.81
N ALA A 550 -8.13 -0.67 -12.11
CA ALA A 550 -7.72 0.32 -11.12
C ALA A 550 -8.45 1.64 -11.31
N TRP A 551 -8.96 2.20 -10.20
CA TRP A 551 -9.52 3.53 -10.14
C TRP A 551 -8.53 4.49 -9.52
N GLN A 552 -8.37 5.67 -10.12
CA GLN A 552 -7.52 6.72 -9.59
C GLN A 552 -8.20 8.08 -9.72
N GLN A 553 -8.23 8.84 -8.64
CA GLN A 553 -8.71 10.22 -8.66
C GLN A 553 -7.56 11.20 -8.77
N GLY A 554 -7.82 12.27 -9.48
CA GLY A 554 -6.95 13.43 -9.52
C GLY A 554 -7.78 14.73 -9.51
N PRO A 555 -7.12 15.88 -9.40
CA PRO A 555 -7.81 17.17 -9.48
C PRO A 555 -8.58 17.30 -10.80
N GLY A 556 -9.93 17.37 -10.69
CA GLY A 556 -10.81 17.49 -11.86
C GLY A 556 -10.94 16.24 -12.74
N VAL A 557 -10.31 15.12 -12.38
CA VAL A 557 -10.31 13.90 -13.19
C VAL A 557 -10.63 12.64 -12.38
N LEU A 558 -11.18 11.65 -13.07
CA LEU A 558 -11.37 10.29 -12.57
C LEU A 558 -10.85 9.33 -13.63
N ASN A 559 -9.86 8.53 -13.29
CA ASN A 559 -9.24 7.55 -14.18
C ASN A 559 -9.74 6.14 -13.88
N LEU A 560 -9.97 5.38 -14.92
CA LEU A 560 -10.17 3.94 -14.91
C LEU A 560 -9.10 3.32 -15.81
N THR A 561 -8.18 2.58 -15.23
CA THR A 561 -7.13 1.88 -15.96
C THR A 561 -7.41 0.39 -15.93
N LEU A 562 -7.34 -0.24 -17.10
CA LEU A 562 -7.35 -1.69 -17.23
C LEU A 562 -5.99 -2.12 -17.76
N SER A 563 -5.41 -3.15 -17.17
CA SER A 563 -4.15 -3.75 -17.62
C SER A 563 -4.23 -5.26 -17.54
N GLY A 564 -3.70 -5.95 -18.55
CA GLY A 564 -3.76 -7.40 -18.57
C GLY A 564 -3.08 -8.00 -19.80
N PRO A 565 -3.04 -9.35 -19.88
CA PRO A 565 -2.43 -10.05 -21.00
C PRO A 565 -3.27 -9.87 -22.27
N SER A 566 -2.57 -9.84 -23.39
CA SER A 566 -3.16 -9.93 -24.72
C SER A 566 -2.59 -11.17 -25.43
N ASP A 567 -3.45 -12.01 -25.92
CA ASP A 567 -3.13 -13.22 -26.71
C ASP A 567 -3.52 -13.12 -28.20
N GLY A 568 -3.95 -11.97 -28.64
CA GLY A 568 -4.18 -11.62 -30.05
C GLY A 568 -5.48 -12.13 -30.67
N ALA A 569 -6.11 -13.14 -30.16
CA ALA A 569 -7.30 -13.77 -30.78
C ALA A 569 -8.50 -13.82 -29.83
N GLY A 570 -9.08 -12.68 -29.53
CA GLY A 570 -10.20 -12.56 -28.59
C GLY A 570 -9.77 -11.89 -27.30
N ASP A 571 -9.11 -10.74 -27.44
CA ASP A 571 -8.51 -9.96 -26.37
C ASP A 571 -9.42 -9.86 -25.12
N PRO A 572 -9.09 -10.56 -24.02
CA PRO A 572 -9.91 -10.57 -22.81
C PRO A 572 -10.02 -9.16 -22.22
N LEU A 573 -8.98 -8.32 -22.34
CA LEU A 573 -8.97 -6.96 -21.87
C LEU A 573 -10.05 -6.11 -22.56
N LEU A 574 -10.20 -6.28 -23.88
CA LEU A 574 -11.20 -5.57 -24.66
C LEU A 574 -12.63 -6.02 -24.30
N SER A 575 -12.85 -7.32 -24.16
CA SER A 575 -14.14 -7.88 -23.75
C SER A 575 -14.55 -7.37 -22.36
N ILE A 576 -13.61 -7.33 -21.44
CA ILE A 576 -13.82 -6.80 -20.09
C ILE A 576 -14.08 -5.30 -20.13
N LEU A 577 -13.34 -4.52 -20.92
CA LEU A 577 -13.57 -3.08 -21.09
C LEU A 577 -15.00 -2.78 -21.60
N ARG A 578 -15.47 -3.51 -22.61
CA ARG A 578 -16.85 -3.38 -23.14
C ARG A 578 -17.88 -3.70 -22.05
N SER A 579 -17.66 -4.77 -21.29
CA SER A 579 -18.55 -5.17 -20.19
C SER A 579 -18.56 -4.14 -19.06
N VAL A 580 -17.42 -3.56 -18.72
CA VAL A 580 -17.29 -2.47 -17.75
C VAL A 580 -18.09 -1.26 -18.20
N LEU A 581 -17.90 -0.82 -19.45
CA LEU A 581 -18.63 0.33 -20.01
C LEU A 581 -20.14 0.07 -20.04
N SER A 582 -20.57 -1.10 -20.46
CA SER A 582 -21.97 -1.48 -20.44
C SER A 582 -22.56 -1.38 -19.02
N ALA A 583 -21.83 -1.83 -18.01
CA ALA A 583 -22.29 -1.79 -16.62
C ALA A 583 -22.37 -0.36 -16.06
N ILE A 584 -21.32 0.46 -16.22
CA ILE A 584 -21.26 1.81 -15.64
C ILE A 584 -22.21 2.82 -16.34
N THR A 585 -22.65 2.51 -17.56
CA THR A 585 -23.64 3.33 -18.27
C THR A 585 -25.07 3.08 -17.81
N GLN A 586 -25.34 1.97 -17.14
CA GLN A 586 -26.66 1.66 -16.58
C GLN A 586 -27.00 2.55 -15.39
N ARG A 587 -28.29 2.77 -15.20
CA ARG A 587 -28.77 3.50 -14.02
C ARG A 587 -28.54 2.66 -12.76
N PRO A 588 -27.89 3.20 -11.71
CA PRO A 588 -27.71 2.48 -10.47
C PRO A 588 -29.04 2.20 -9.76
N THR A 589 -29.13 1.03 -9.15
CA THR A 589 -30.30 0.66 -8.34
C THR A 589 -30.30 1.42 -7.00
N GLN A 590 -31.46 1.48 -6.34
CA GLN A 590 -31.59 2.13 -5.04
C GLN A 590 -30.62 1.58 -3.99
N PRO A 591 -30.50 0.25 -3.79
CA PRO A 591 -29.53 -0.31 -2.83
C PRO A 591 -28.09 0.08 -3.13
N LEU A 592 -27.73 0.15 -4.41
CA LEU A 592 -26.39 0.54 -4.83
C LEU A 592 -26.11 2.02 -4.51
N LEU A 593 -27.08 2.91 -4.72
CA LEU A 593 -26.94 4.33 -4.36
C LEU A 593 -26.81 4.48 -2.83
N ASP A 594 -27.56 3.72 -2.04
CA ASP A 594 -27.47 3.74 -0.59
C ASP A 594 -26.06 3.29 -0.12
N LEU A 595 -25.49 2.25 -0.74
CA LEU A 595 -24.10 1.80 -0.49
C LEU A 595 -23.06 2.86 -0.91
N ALA A 596 -23.23 3.48 -2.08
CA ALA A 596 -22.32 4.52 -2.55
C ALA A 596 -22.34 5.75 -1.63
N CYS A 597 -23.52 6.14 -1.13
CA CYS A 597 -23.65 7.19 -0.12
C CYS A 597 -22.96 6.78 1.20
N HIS A 598 -23.08 5.54 1.61
CA HIS A 598 -22.39 5.02 2.81
C HIS A 598 -20.87 5.07 2.63
N ARG A 599 -20.32 4.60 1.51
CA ARG A 599 -18.90 4.71 1.15
C ARG A 599 -18.41 6.15 1.17
N LEU A 600 -19.22 7.08 0.64
CA LEU A 600 -18.86 8.50 0.67
C LEU A 600 -18.72 9.02 2.10
N HIS A 601 -19.64 8.66 3.01
CA HIS A 601 -19.56 9.06 4.41
C HIS A 601 -18.34 8.47 5.13
N SER A 602 -18.06 7.18 4.91
CA SER A 602 -16.88 6.51 5.46
C SER A 602 -15.59 7.16 4.96
N TRP A 603 -15.50 7.42 3.66
CA TRP A 603 -14.36 8.12 3.05
C TRP A 603 -14.19 9.54 3.63
N GLN A 604 -15.26 10.31 3.80
CA GLN A 604 -15.19 11.65 4.40
C GLN A 604 -14.67 11.59 5.85
N ALA A 605 -15.11 10.59 6.62
CA ALA A 605 -14.63 10.39 7.97
C ALA A 605 -13.14 10.00 8.00
N GLU A 606 -12.71 9.13 7.11
CA GLU A 606 -11.29 8.75 6.93
C GLU A 606 -10.44 9.95 6.52
N GLN A 607 -10.92 10.76 5.55
CA GLN A 607 -10.22 11.97 5.15
C GLN A 607 -10.07 12.98 6.32
N ALA A 608 -11.10 13.13 7.14
CA ALA A 608 -11.04 14.00 8.31
C ALA A 608 -10.07 13.50 9.40
N ALA A 609 -9.91 12.18 9.49
CA ALA A 609 -9.02 11.51 10.44
C ALA A 609 -7.57 11.37 9.95
N GLN A 610 -7.28 11.70 8.69
CA GLN A 610 -5.93 11.60 8.15
C GLN A 610 -4.91 12.42 8.95
N LEU A 611 -3.67 11.90 9.00
CA LEU A 611 -2.54 12.61 9.56
C LEU A 611 -2.32 13.95 8.83
N PRO A 612 -1.90 15.00 9.54
CA PRO A 612 -1.72 16.34 8.98
C PRO A 612 -0.85 16.38 7.71
N ALA A 613 0.18 15.57 7.65
CA ALA A 613 1.06 15.48 6.49
C ALA A 613 0.34 14.99 5.22
N TYR A 614 -0.51 13.96 5.33
CA TYR A 614 -1.31 13.48 4.18
C TYR A 614 -2.31 14.52 3.72
N ARG A 615 -2.91 15.26 4.67
CA ARG A 615 -3.81 16.36 4.34
C ARG A 615 -3.08 17.48 3.58
N CYS A 616 -1.87 17.85 4.01
CA CYS A 616 -1.04 18.82 3.27
C CYS A 616 -0.72 18.33 1.85
N LEU A 617 -0.40 17.06 1.68
CA LEU A 617 -0.13 16.47 0.35
C LEU A 617 -1.37 16.52 -0.56
N ALA A 618 -2.53 16.09 -0.07
CA ALA A 618 -3.78 16.11 -0.83
C ALA A 618 -4.20 17.54 -1.25
N VAL A 619 -3.97 18.50 -0.38
CA VAL A 619 -4.26 19.92 -0.64
C VAL A 619 -3.28 20.52 -1.65
N LEU A 620 -2.00 20.10 -1.65
CA LEU A 620 -0.97 20.61 -2.56
C LEU A 620 -1.40 20.46 -4.02
N ASP A 621 -1.75 19.26 -4.44
CA ASP A 621 -2.09 18.96 -5.83
C ASP A 621 -3.33 19.75 -6.27
N THR A 622 -4.32 19.89 -5.38
CA THR A 622 -5.52 20.64 -5.67
C THR A 622 -5.25 22.14 -5.83
N LEU A 623 -4.42 22.74 -4.97
CA LEU A 623 -4.08 24.17 -5.03
C LEU A 623 -3.27 24.54 -6.28
N LEU A 624 -2.47 23.60 -6.78
CA LEU A 624 -1.64 23.82 -7.97
C LEU A 624 -2.35 23.54 -9.29
N VAL A 625 -3.49 22.84 -9.27
CA VAL A 625 -4.28 22.54 -10.47
C VAL A 625 -5.52 23.42 -10.60
N SER A 626 -6.06 23.94 -9.48
CA SER A 626 -7.29 24.76 -9.46
C SER A 626 -7.02 26.14 -8.88
N GLU A 627 -7.41 27.19 -9.60
CA GLU A 627 -7.30 28.59 -9.08
C GLU A 627 -8.23 28.89 -7.90
N ASN A 628 -9.27 28.08 -7.68
CA ASN A 628 -10.25 28.26 -6.61
C ASN A 628 -9.85 27.49 -5.33
N ALA A 629 -8.95 28.07 -4.56
CA ALA A 629 -8.53 27.56 -3.24
C ALA A 629 -9.67 27.45 -2.21
N GLU A 630 -10.79 28.13 -2.40
CA GLU A 630 -11.96 28.06 -1.51
C GLU A 630 -12.65 26.68 -1.52
N LEU A 631 -12.49 25.89 -2.59
CA LEU A 631 -13.03 24.51 -2.67
C LEU A 631 -12.29 23.53 -1.74
N CYS A 632 -11.05 23.84 -1.34
CA CYS A 632 -10.26 22.97 -0.44
C CYS A 632 -10.61 23.12 1.03
N THR A 633 -11.18 24.25 1.46
CA THR A 633 -11.53 24.52 2.86
C THR A 633 -12.88 23.96 3.27
N CYS A 634 -13.72 23.58 2.31
CA CYS A 634 -15.07 23.10 2.54
C CYS A 634 -15.18 21.59 2.31
N LEU A 635 -14.70 20.77 3.25
CA LEU A 635 -15.21 19.39 3.42
C LEU A 635 -16.74 19.37 3.67
N ALA A 636 -17.32 20.55 3.92
CA ALA A 636 -18.74 20.74 4.23
C ALA A 636 -19.55 21.42 3.10
N ALA A 637 -18.94 21.91 2.02
CA ALA A 637 -19.64 22.69 1.03
C ALA A 637 -19.86 21.95 -0.28
N ALA A 638 -21.12 21.84 -0.59
CA ALA A 638 -21.78 21.92 -1.87
C ALA A 638 -22.01 20.61 -2.64
N CYS A 639 -23.12 20.00 -2.29
CA CYS A 639 -24.03 19.57 -3.37
C CYS A 639 -24.71 20.81 -3.95
N PRO A 640 -24.98 20.90 -5.27
CA PRO A 640 -25.88 21.92 -5.83
C PRO A 640 -27.27 21.72 -5.17
N GLY A 641 -27.62 22.58 -4.21
CA GLY A 641 -28.86 22.43 -3.46
C GLY A 641 -28.79 22.51 -1.95
N GLY A 642 -27.62 22.80 -1.36
CA GLY A 642 -27.54 23.04 0.09
C GLY A 642 -26.50 22.20 0.80
N CYS A 643 -25.89 22.82 1.79
CA CYS A 643 -24.90 22.23 2.69
C CYS A 643 -25.38 20.91 3.30
N ILE A 644 -24.65 19.83 3.11
CA ILE A 644 -24.81 18.66 3.96
C ILE A 644 -24.13 19.03 5.27
N GLY A 645 -24.92 19.50 6.23
CA GLY A 645 -24.50 19.59 7.61
C GLY A 645 -24.15 18.20 8.11
N SER A 646 -23.30 18.11 9.12
CA SER A 646 -22.76 16.87 9.71
C SER A 646 -23.82 15.86 10.21
N SER A 647 -25.09 16.10 9.98
CA SER A 647 -26.23 15.25 10.41
C SER A 647 -27.16 14.81 9.29
N ASP A 648 -27.13 15.39 8.10
CA ASP A 648 -28.10 15.07 7.05
C ASP A 648 -27.51 14.17 5.96
N ARG A 649 -28.01 12.96 5.90
CA ARG A 649 -27.68 11.96 4.86
C ARG A 649 -28.21 12.46 3.51
N MET A 650 -27.36 12.33 2.46
CA MET A 650 -27.81 12.55 1.09
C MET A 650 -28.98 11.65 0.77
N SER A 651 -30.12 12.26 0.41
CA SER A 651 -31.28 11.49 -0.04
C SER A 651 -30.96 10.74 -1.33
N THR A 652 -31.66 9.63 -1.58
CA THR A 652 -31.48 8.89 -2.82
C THR A 652 -31.84 9.70 -4.04
N ALA A 653 -32.82 10.59 -3.95
CA ALA A 653 -33.17 11.50 -5.04
C ALA A 653 -32.03 12.46 -5.36
N THR A 654 -31.37 13.00 -4.32
CA THR A 654 -30.18 13.84 -4.45
C THR A 654 -29.00 13.05 -5.05
N ALA A 655 -28.77 11.83 -4.57
CA ALA A 655 -27.73 10.94 -5.07
C ALA A 655 -27.91 10.63 -6.57
N LEU A 656 -29.13 10.32 -6.99
CA LEU A 656 -29.44 10.07 -8.39
C LEU A 656 -29.29 11.33 -9.25
N SER A 657 -29.67 12.49 -8.73
CA SER A 657 -29.50 13.77 -9.42
C SER A 657 -28.03 14.11 -9.60
N LEU A 658 -27.21 13.89 -8.58
CA LEU A 658 -25.76 14.08 -8.62
C LEU A 658 -25.10 13.13 -9.62
N TRP A 659 -25.47 11.84 -9.60
CA TRP A 659 -24.96 10.85 -10.55
C TRP A 659 -25.26 11.25 -12.02
N ARG A 660 -26.48 11.76 -12.30
CA ARG A 660 -26.85 12.27 -13.63
C ARG A 660 -26.02 13.50 -14.00
N TYR A 661 -25.96 14.49 -13.11
CA TYR A 661 -25.23 15.73 -13.32
C TYR A 661 -23.77 15.47 -13.70
N LEU A 662 -23.06 14.64 -12.91
CA LEU A 662 -21.66 14.36 -13.18
C LEU A 662 -21.41 13.69 -14.52
N ARG A 663 -22.30 12.80 -14.96
CA ARG A 663 -22.20 12.16 -16.28
C ARG A 663 -22.53 13.10 -17.44
N GLU A 664 -23.44 14.04 -17.23
CA GLU A 664 -23.82 15.04 -18.24
C GLU A 664 -22.75 16.12 -18.44
N GLN A 665 -21.88 16.34 -17.46
CA GLN A 665 -20.82 17.35 -17.54
C GLN A 665 -19.46 16.73 -17.87
N ALA A 666 -19.32 15.42 -17.86
CA ALA A 666 -18.05 14.75 -18.10
C ALA A 666 -17.62 14.80 -19.58
N GLN A 667 -16.37 15.10 -19.83
CA GLN A 667 -15.65 14.81 -21.07
C GLN A 667 -14.87 13.52 -20.88
N LEU A 668 -14.61 12.77 -21.93
CA LEU A 668 -13.91 11.50 -21.89
C LEU A 668 -12.64 11.52 -22.74
N LEU A 669 -11.53 11.18 -22.13
CA LEU A 669 -10.28 10.91 -22.79
C LEU A 669 -10.03 9.41 -22.73
N TRP A 670 -9.81 8.77 -23.86
CA TRP A 670 -9.52 7.35 -23.93
C TRP A 670 -8.14 7.11 -24.52
N LEU A 671 -7.26 6.56 -23.72
CA LEU A 671 -5.94 6.09 -24.14
C LEU A 671 -6.05 4.60 -24.47
N LYS A 672 -5.95 4.28 -25.75
CA LYS A 672 -6.10 2.91 -26.27
C LYS A 672 -4.77 2.35 -26.80
N PRO A 673 -4.57 1.04 -26.74
CA PRO A 673 -3.49 0.38 -27.50
C PRO A 673 -3.63 0.62 -29.00
N SER A 674 -2.54 0.86 -29.69
CA SER A 674 -2.54 1.07 -31.16
C SER A 674 -3.05 -0.11 -31.98
N VAL A 675 -3.00 -1.31 -31.39
CA VAL A 675 -3.52 -2.55 -31.98
C VAL A 675 -5.06 -2.61 -32.03
N TRP A 676 -5.74 -1.76 -31.27
CA TRP A 676 -7.20 -1.72 -31.26
C TRP A 676 -7.73 -0.68 -32.25
N PRO A 677 -8.68 -1.05 -33.14
CA PRO A 677 -9.32 -0.11 -34.05
C PRO A 677 -10.15 0.93 -33.29
N ASP A 678 -10.43 2.08 -33.91
CA ASP A 678 -11.24 3.15 -33.31
C ASP A 678 -12.68 2.71 -33.06
N SER A 679 -13.21 1.81 -33.88
CA SER A 679 -14.52 1.20 -33.73
C SER A 679 -14.64 0.19 -32.59
N THR A 680 -13.61 0.04 -31.78
CA THR A 680 -13.54 -0.93 -30.68
C THR A 680 -14.63 -0.71 -29.62
N LEU A 681 -15.03 0.55 -29.36
CA LEU A 681 -16.07 0.89 -28.40
C LEU A 681 -17.39 1.20 -29.12
N ASP A 682 -18.50 0.77 -28.53
CA ASP A 682 -19.83 1.14 -28.98
C ASP A 682 -20.10 2.63 -28.71
N SER A 683 -20.12 3.42 -29.76
CA SER A 683 -20.37 4.87 -29.67
C SER A 683 -21.77 5.21 -29.17
N GLN A 684 -22.78 4.38 -29.48
CA GLN A 684 -24.16 4.59 -29.01
C GLN A 684 -24.21 4.35 -27.50
N LEU A 685 -23.51 3.33 -27.01
CA LEU A 685 -23.37 3.06 -25.57
C LEU A 685 -22.70 4.21 -24.85
N LEU A 686 -21.60 4.74 -25.40
CA LEU A 686 -20.89 5.88 -24.82
C LEU A 686 -21.78 7.13 -24.74
N VAL A 687 -22.49 7.45 -25.80
CA VAL A 687 -23.40 8.61 -25.84
C VAL A 687 -24.57 8.45 -24.89
N ALA A 688 -25.17 7.26 -24.81
CA ALA A 688 -26.24 6.96 -23.88
C ALA A 688 -25.75 7.04 -22.43
N GLY A 689 -24.51 6.56 -22.20
CA GLY A 689 -23.89 6.59 -20.90
C GLY A 689 -23.41 7.97 -20.45
N PHE A 690 -22.89 8.75 -21.39
CA PHE A 690 -22.25 10.05 -21.13
C PHE A 690 -22.79 11.12 -22.09
N PRO A 691 -24.00 11.66 -21.86
CA PRO A 691 -24.60 12.64 -22.76
C PRO A 691 -23.76 13.89 -22.98
N GLY A 692 -22.87 14.22 -22.04
CA GLY A 692 -21.93 15.33 -22.13
C GLY A 692 -20.97 15.25 -23.31
N LEU A 693 -20.72 14.05 -23.86
CA LEU A 693 -19.82 13.85 -25.02
C LEU A 693 -20.32 14.54 -26.29
N LYS A 694 -21.63 14.81 -26.40
CA LYS A 694 -22.21 15.58 -27.52
C LYS A 694 -21.98 17.08 -27.41
N ARG A 695 -21.52 17.61 -26.29
CA ARG A 695 -21.34 19.04 -26.04
C ARG A 695 -19.88 19.39 -26.26
N CYS A 696 -19.61 20.40 -27.05
CA CYS A 696 -18.29 20.99 -27.21
C CYS A 696 -18.06 21.98 -26.05
N PHE A 697 -17.45 21.53 -24.99
CA PHE A 697 -16.77 22.44 -24.04
C PHE A 697 -15.32 22.53 -24.51
N GLY A 698 -14.68 23.71 -24.41
CA GLY A 698 -13.24 23.76 -24.56
C GLY A 698 -12.60 22.68 -23.68
N TRP A 699 -11.59 21.97 -24.20
CA TRP A 699 -10.91 20.92 -23.41
C TRP A 699 -10.39 21.53 -22.11
N VAL A 700 -10.63 20.83 -21.03
CA VAL A 700 -10.13 21.21 -19.71
C VAL A 700 -8.61 21.07 -19.75
N GLU A 701 -7.92 22.20 -19.93
CA GLU A 701 -6.48 22.23 -19.68
C GLU A 701 -6.28 22.12 -18.17
N THR A 702 -5.86 20.95 -17.73
CA THR A 702 -5.50 20.69 -16.34
C THR A 702 -4.03 21.08 -16.11
N GLY A 703 -3.62 22.25 -16.56
CA GLY A 703 -2.26 22.77 -16.35
C GLY A 703 -1.96 23.03 -14.88
N SER A 704 -0.71 22.87 -14.49
CA SER A 704 -0.28 23.33 -13.17
C SER A 704 -0.21 24.83 -13.12
N ARG A 705 -0.74 25.43 -12.05
CA ARG A 705 -0.52 26.85 -11.73
C ARG A 705 0.97 27.09 -11.53
N VAL A 706 1.51 28.08 -12.20
CA VAL A 706 2.89 28.52 -11.99
C VAL A 706 2.92 29.47 -10.80
N LEU A 707 3.69 29.10 -9.78
CA LEU A 707 3.89 29.94 -8.60
C LEU A 707 4.73 31.18 -8.96
N SER A 708 4.36 32.32 -8.39
CA SER A 708 5.18 33.53 -8.46
C SER A 708 6.44 33.40 -7.60
N GLU A 709 7.44 34.28 -7.86
CA GLU A 709 8.60 34.36 -6.97
C GLU A 709 8.17 34.73 -5.55
N GLY A 710 8.77 34.09 -4.57
CA GLY A 710 8.48 34.28 -3.16
C GLY A 710 7.93 33.03 -2.48
N ILE A 711 7.34 33.23 -1.33
CA ILE A 711 6.72 32.17 -0.53
C ILE A 711 5.25 32.50 -0.33
N GLU A 712 4.40 31.66 -0.90
CA GLU A 712 2.96 31.70 -0.61
C GLU A 712 2.67 30.81 0.61
N LEU A 713 1.96 31.35 1.60
CA LEU A 713 1.58 30.62 2.82
C LEU A 713 0.09 30.28 2.80
N ARG A 714 -0.25 29.02 3.10
CA ARG A 714 -1.63 28.55 3.26
C ARG A 714 -1.76 27.67 4.49
N SER A 715 -2.88 27.80 5.17
CA SER A 715 -3.24 26.94 6.31
C SER A 715 -4.13 25.79 5.85
N VAL A 716 -3.88 24.59 6.40
CA VAL A 716 -4.65 23.38 6.15
C VAL A 716 -5.31 22.96 7.46
N SER A 717 -6.62 22.91 7.47
CA SER A 717 -7.39 22.48 8.65
C SER A 717 -7.26 20.99 8.89
N VAL A 718 -6.88 20.61 10.12
CA VAL A 718 -6.68 19.20 10.55
C VAL A 718 -7.30 18.98 11.93
N LEU A 719 -7.77 17.76 12.18
CA LEU A 719 -8.31 17.38 13.49
C LEU A 719 -7.25 16.82 14.44
N ALA A 720 -6.15 16.30 13.91
CA ALA A 720 -5.06 15.73 14.70
C ALA A 720 -4.30 16.81 15.48
N PRO A 721 -3.75 16.47 16.66
CA PRO A 721 -2.99 17.41 17.49
C PRO A 721 -1.60 17.74 16.93
N ASP A 722 -1.04 16.85 16.11
CA ASP A 722 0.29 16.99 15.53
C ASP A 722 0.37 18.21 14.62
N ARG A 723 1.57 18.77 14.52
CA ARG A 723 1.87 19.86 13.60
C ARG A 723 2.56 19.32 12.37
N SER A 724 2.16 19.81 11.21
CA SER A 724 2.81 19.47 9.94
C SER A 724 3.08 20.70 9.11
N GLN A 725 4.20 20.68 8.42
CA GLN A 725 4.54 21.65 7.40
C GLN A 725 4.98 20.92 6.13
N LEU A 726 4.45 21.36 5.01
CA LEU A 726 4.92 21.01 3.69
C LEU A 726 5.41 22.28 3.01
N LEU A 727 6.68 22.31 2.61
CA LEU A 727 7.24 23.34 1.74
C LEU A 727 7.42 22.75 0.35
N TYR A 728 6.70 23.26 -0.63
CA TYR A 728 6.84 22.90 -2.03
C TYR A 728 7.60 23.98 -2.78
N CYS A 729 8.65 23.58 -3.48
CA CYS A 729 9.45 24.43 -4.35
C CYS A 729 9.18 24.03 -5.80
N GLN A 730 8.67 24.94 -6.63
CA GLN A 730 8.31 24.67 -8.02
C GLN A 730 9.43 25.13 -8.97
N ALA A 731 9.70 24.33 -10.01
CA ALA A 731 10.59 24.70 -11.09
C ALA A 731 10.03 25.87 -11.93
N ARG A 732 10.88 26.54 -12.69
CA ARG A 732 10.49 27.65 -13.56
C ARG A 732 9.84 27.18 -14.86
N SER A 733 10.18 26.00 -15.30
CA SER A 733 9.63 25.40 -16.50
C SER A 733 9.41 23.88 -16.31
N ALA A 734 8.60 23.31 -17.18
CA ALA A 734 8.40 21.86 -17.26
C ALA A 734 9.29 21.22 -18.32
N SER A 735 10.39 21.86 -18.72
CA SER A 735 11.34 21.32 -19.68
C SER A 735 12.06 20.08 -19.16
N ALA A 736 12.54 19.22 -20.06
CA ALA A 736 13.31 18.03 -19.68
C ALA A 736 14.56 18.37 -18.83
N PRO A 737 15.34 19.43 -19.13
CA PRO A 737 16.45 19.85 -18.25
C PRO A 737 16.01 20.23 -16.82
N ASP A 738 14.90 20.95 -16.68
CA ASP A 738 14.40 21.31 -15.35
C ASP A 738 13.91 20.04 -14.61
N ARG A 739 13.12 19.16 -15.22
CA ARG A 739 12.70 17.89 -14.63
C ARG A 739 13.89 17.06 -14.16
N ALA A 740 14.86 16.87 -15.03
CA ALA A 740 16.10 16.14 -14.76
C ALA A 740 16.89 16.74 -13.59
N GLY A 741 17.09 18.05 -13.63
CA GLY A 741 17.84 18.77 -12.60
C GLY A 741 17.16 18.77 -11.23
N TRP A 742 15.82 18.88 -11.18
CA TRP A 742 15.07 18.83 -9.93
C TRP A 742 15.05 17.42 -9.32
N ARG A 743 15.07 16.35 -10.13
CA ARG A 743 15.30 14.98 -9.64
C ARG A 743 16.70 14.81 -9.05
N LEU A 744 17.71 15.38 -9.70
CA LEU A 744 19.09 15.35 -9.20
C LEU A 744 19.23 16.10 -7.87
N LEU A 745 18.62 17.29 -7.75
CA LEU A 745 18.56 18.04 -6.48
C LEU A 745 17.89 17.22 -5.37
N GLN A 746 16.81 16.50 -5.67
CA GLN A 746 16.17 15.64 -4.70
C GLN A 746 17.11 14.55 -4.19
N GLN A 747 17.85 13.88 -5.06
CA GLN A 747 18.79 12.85 -4.64
C GLN A 747 19.89 13.40 -3.71
N LEU A 748 20.36 14.60 -3.98
CA LEU A 748 21.36 15.24 -3.13
C LEU A 748 20.79 15.68 -1.77
N LEU A 749 19.54 16.16 -1.72
CA LEU A 749 18.97 16.78 -0.53
C LEU A 749 18.18 15.82 0.38
N ALA A 750 17.69 14.69 -0.13
CA ALA A 750 16.80 13.82 0.62
C ALA A 750 17.44 13.22 1.87
N SER A 751 18.63 12.62 1.74
CA SER A 751 19.35 12.01 2.86
C SER A 751 19.83 13.06 3.88
N PRO A 752 20.46 14.18 3.49
CA PRO A 752 20.81 15.24 4.44
C PRO A 752 19.61 15.85 5.15
N PHE A 753 18.44 15.99 4.48
CA PHE A 753 17.22 16.49 5.10
C PHE A 753 16.73 15.57 6.22
N PHE A 754 16.67 14.29 5.91
CA PHE A 754 16.27 13.28 6.87
C PHE A 754 17.24 13.24 8.07
N ASP A 755 18.54 13.15 7.80
CA ASP A 755 19.57 13.08 8.85
C ASP A 755 19.57 14.33 9.74
N SER A 756 19.49 15.53 9.15
CA SER A 756 19.50 16.77 9.91
C SER A 756 18.28 16.93 10.80
N LEU A 757 17.05 16.73 10.24
CA LEU A 757 15.83 17.09 10.96
C LEU A 757 15.29 15.92 11.80
N ARG A 758 15.42 14.67 11.31
CA ARG A 758 14.94 13.51 12.05
C ARG A 758 15.99 12.96 13.01
N THR A 759 17.23 12.73 12.52
CA THR A 759 18.25 12.04 13.32
C THR A 759 18.91 12.98 14.33
N ARG A 760 19.40 14.14 13.88
CA ARG A 760 20.14 15.05 14.77
C ARG A 760 19.25 15.96 15.60
N GLN A 761 18.25 16.57 14.98
CA GLN A 761 17.35 17.53 15.66
C GLN A 761 16.13 16.88 16.30
N GLN A 762 15.82 15.62 15.95
CA GLN A 762 14.65 14.88 16.45
C GLN A 762 13.33 15.68 16.29
N LEU A 763 13.25 16.47 15.22
CA LEU A 763 12.19 17.45 15.01
C LEU A 763 10.83 16.79 14.81
N GLY A 764 10.80 15.61 14.22
CA GLY A 764 9.57 14.89 13.95
C GLY A 764 9.83 13.47 13.43
N TYR A 765 8.77 12.70 13.35
CA TYR A 765 8.84 11.30 12.95
C TYR A 765 8.61 11.09 11.43
N TRP A 766 7.94 12.03 10.77
CA TRP A 766 7.81 12.01 9.33
C TRP A 766 8.54 13.21 8.75
N VAL A 767 9.74 12.94 8.26
CA VAL A 767 10.65 13.91 7.65
C VAL A 767 11.06 13.37 6.29
N VAL A 768 10.64 14.04 5.22
CA VAL A 768 10.93 13.58 3.86
C VAL A 768 11.16 14.75 2.92
N ALA A 769 12.17 14.62 2.05
CA ALA A 769 12.35 15.47 0.88
C ALA A 769 12.23 14.61 -0.38
N ARG A 770 11.30 14.96 -1.28
CA ARG A 770 11.09 14.17 -2.49
C ARG A 770 10.77 15.02 -3.71
N TYR A 771 11.11 14.51 -4.89
CA TYR A 771 10.63 15.03 -6.16
C TYR A 771 9.13 14.75 -6.28
N HIS A 772 8.34 15.79 -6.54
CA HIS A 772 6.89 15.71 -6.65
C HIS A 772 6.39 16.58 -7.80
N PRO A 773 6.24 16.02 -9.00
CA PRO A 773 5.69 16.77 -10.11
C PRO A 773 4.17 16.90 -9.97
N VAL A 774 3.63 18.09 -10.13
CA VAL A 774 2.18 18.35 -10.15
C VAL A 774 1.74 18.66 -11.57
N SER A 775 0.87 17.83 -12.15
CA SER A 775 0.44 17.93 -13.55
C SER A 775 1.63 18.03 -14.52
N GLY A 776 2.69 17.26 -14.29
CA GLY A 776 3.91 17.26 -15.10
C GLY A 776 4.87 18.40 -14.82
N TRP A 777 4.51 19.40 -14.01
CA TRP A 777 5.39 20.49 -13.62
C TRP A 777 6.31 20.07 -12.47
N PRO A 778 7.64 20.12 -12.62
CA PRO A 778 8.57 19.58 -11.64
C PRO A 778 8.61 20.43 -10.36
N GLY A 779 8.86 19.76 -9.23
CA GLY A 779 9.05 20.42 -7.96
C GLY A 779 9.65 19.50 -6.91
N LEU A 780 10.12 20.12 -5.82
CA LEU A 780 10.57 19.43 -4.62
C LEU A 780 9.65 19.77 -3.46
N LEU A 781 9.25 18.77 -2.71
CA LEU A 781 8.59 18.94 -1.44
C LEU A 781 9.51 18.59 -0.27
N PHE A 782 9.41 19.37 0.79
CA PHE A 782 10.02 19.15 2.09
C PHE A 782 8.90 19.07 3.11
N LEU A 783 8.69 17.88 3.68
CA LEU A 783 7.59 17.59 4.58
C LEU A 783 8.14 17.22 5.94
N VAL A 784 7.59 17.84 6.99
CA VAL A 784 7.87 17.51 8.38
C VAL A 784 6.55 17.39 9.13
N GLN A 785 6.38 16.32 9.91
CA GLN A 785 5.32 16.18 10.89
C GLN A 785 5.90 15.88 12.27
N SER A 786 5.45 16.62 13.26
CA SER A 786 5.96 16.59 14.63
C SER A 786 4.82 16.54 15.66
N PRO A 787 4.93 15.67 16.67
CA PRO A 787 4.00 15.63 17.79
C PRO A 787 4.39 16.64 18.91
N SER A 788 5.64 17.10 18.94
CA SER A 788 6.24 17.82 20.08
C SER A 788 6.67 19.25 19.77
N HIS A 789 6.95 19.59 18.50
CA HIS A 789 7.43 20.90 18.10
C HIS A 789 6.31 21.78 17.56
N ASP A 790 6.36 23.06 17.84
CA ASP A 790 5.40 24.01 17.27
C ASP A 790 5.71 24.37 15.81
N GLN A 791 4.75 25.02 15.16
CA GLN A 791 4.86 25.38 13.75
C GLN A 791 6.03 26.33 13.44
N GLY A 792 6.38 27.22 14.38
CA GLY A 792 7.51 28.14 14.24
C GLY A 792 8.85 27.42 14.27
N GLN A 793 9.01 26.47 15.17
CA GLN A 793 10.21 25.63 15.30
C GLN A 793 10.43 24.79 14.05
N ILE A 794 9.37 24.14 13.54
CA ILE A 794 9.42 23.35 12.29
C ILE A 794 9.83 24.25 11.12
N THR A 795 9.20 25.41 11.01
CA THR A 795 9.51 26.37 9.94
C THR A 795 10.96 26.84 9.99
N ALA A 796 11.45 27.22 11.16
CA ALA A 796 12.82 27.67 11.34
C ALA A 796 13.84 26.58 10.99
N ALA A 797 13.59 25.33 11.38
CA ALA A 797 14.47 24.21 11.07
C ALA A 797 14.54 23.89 9.58
N VAL A 798 13.41 23.89 8.88
CA VAL A 798 13.37 23.68 7.42
C VAL A 798 14.08 24.81 6.67
N ASP A 799 13.87 26.06 7.08
CA ASP A 799 14.51 27.21 6.45
C ASP A 799 16.02 27.23 6.72
N GLN A 800 16.44 26.92 7.94
CA GLN A 800 17.85 26.79 8.30
C GLN A 800 18.54 25.68 7.51
N PHE A 801 17.91 24.50 7.39
CA PHE A 801 18.41 23.41 6.55
C PHE A 801 18.66 23.87 5.12
N LEU A 802 17.68 24.52 4.48
CA LEU A 802 17.82 24.98 3.11
C LEU A 802 18.97 26.01 2.95
N LEU A 803 19.17 26.86 3.95
CA LEU A 803 20.28 27.82 3.96
C LEU A 803 21.64 27.12 4.04
N GLU A 804 21.77 26.12 4.92
CA GLU A 804 23.00 25.33 5.06
C GLU A 804 23.30 24.53 3.79
N GLN A 805 22.27 23.90 3.21
CA GLN A 805 22.44 23.10 1.99
C GLN A 805 22.78 23.94 0.77
N GLN A 806 22.41 25.20 0.72
CA GLN A 806 22.83 26.11 -0.35
C GLN A 806 24.36 26.18 -0.46
N GLN A 807 25.03 26.32 0.67
CA GLN A 807 26.50 26.40 0.72
C GLN A 807 27.14 25.06 0.37
N TRP A 808 26.58 23.98 0.92
CA TRP A 808 27.10 22.64 0.67
C TRP A 808 26.95 22.22 -0.79
N VAL A 809 25.77 22.40 -1.41
CA VAL A 809 25.52 22.05 -2.84
C VAL A 809 26.38 22.90 -3.77
N ALA A 810 26.61 24.18 -3.44
CA ALA A 810 27.48 25.05 -4.22
C ALA A 810 28.98 24.64 -4.14
N ALA A 811 29.38 23.96 -3.07
CA ALA A 811 30.75 23.47 -2.88
C ALA A 811 31.01 22.10 -3.52
N ILE A 812 29.97 21.37 -3.99
CA ILE A 812 30.15 20.07 -4.65
C ILE A 812 30.89 20.29 -6.00
N PRO A 813 32.03 19.61 -6.26
CA PRO A 813 32.69 19.66 -7.54
C PRO A 813 31.76 19.22 -8.67
N PHE A 814 31.72 19.94 -9.78
CA PHE A 814 30.80 19.61 -10.89
C PHE A 814 31.02 18.20 -11.45
N ALA A 815 32.26 17.68 -11.40
CA ALA A 815 32.56 16.31 -11.80
C ALA A 815 31.77 15.27 -10.98
N ASP A 816 31.60 15.49 -9.67
CA ASP A 816 30.84 14.62 -8.78
C ASP A 816 29.32 14.74 -9.04
N VAL A 817 28.85 15.98 -9.31
CA VAL A 817 27.45 16.23 -9.74
C VAL A 817 27.17 15.49 -11.05
N LYS A 818 28.08 15.57 -12.01
CA LYS A 818 27.96 14.88 -13.30
C LYS A 818 27.89 13.36 -13.14
N ALA A 819 28.80 12.80 -12.36
CA ALA A 819 28.80 11.36 -12.08
C ALA A 819 27.50 10.91 -11.40
N GLN A 820 26.89 11.74 -10.54
CA GLN A 820 25.58 11.46 -9.94
C GLN A 820 24.45 11.57 -10.97
N ALA A 821 24.51 12.55 -11.86
CA ALA A 821 23.54 12.74 -12.93
C ALA A 821 23.54 11.55 -13.91
N GLU A 822 24.71 11.05 -14.29
CA GLU A 822 24.87 9.88 -15.16
C GLU A 822 24.27 8.61 -14.50
N ARG A 823 24.56 8.36 -13.21
CA ARG A 823 23.93 7.26 -12.47
C ARG A 823 22.41 7.37 -12.39
N LEU A 824 21.90 8.60 -12.21
CA LEU A 824 20.45 8.84 -12.21
C LEU A 824 19.85 8.59 -13.59
N ALA A 825 20.55 9.01 -14.66
CA ALA A 825 20.10 8.74 -16.04
C ALA A 825 19.98 7.24 -16.31
N ASP A 826 20.97 6.44 -15.90
CA ASP A 826 20.93 4.99 -16.05
C ASP A 826 19.73 4.35 -15.33
N VAL A 827 19.42 4.83 -14.12
CA VAL A 827 18.23 4.37 -13.36
C VAL A 827 16.92 4.77 -14.04
N LEU A 828 16.82 5.98 -14.56
CA LEU A 828 15.63 6.46 -15.26
C LEU A 828 15.41 5.72 -16.59
N GLU A 829 16.50 5.49 -17.34
CA GLU A 829 16.46 4.74 -18.60
C GLU A 829 16.02 3.29 -18.34
N ALA A 830 16.55 2.68 -17.29
CA ALA A 830 16.15 1.35 -16.85
C ALA A 830 14.64 1.28 -16.48
N ARG A 831 14.11 2.32 -15.85
CA ARG A 831 12.66 2.42 -15.53
C ARG A 831 11.78 2.57 -16.77
N GLN A 832 12.27 3.23 -17.81
CA GLN A 832 11.50 3.41 -19.04
C GLN A 832 11.10 2.07 -19.70
N ASN A 833 11.87 1.02 -19.45
CA ASN A 833 11.54 -0.33 -19.89
C ASN A 833 10.39 -0.97 -19.08
N SER A 834 9.93 -0.33 -17.98
CA SER A 834 8.72 -0.77 -17.29
C SER A 834 7.48 -0.28 -18.04
N THR A 835 6.53 -1.17 -18.24
CA THR A 835 5.28 -0.89 -18.95
C THR A 835 4.48 0.24 -18.30
N GLU A 836 4.53 0.33 -16.97
CA GLU A 836 3.77 1.30 -16.17
C GLU A 836 4.39 2.71 -16.27
N ASP A 837 5.70 2.84 -16.10
CA ASP A 837 6.38 4.15 -16.18
C ASP A 837 6.33 4.72 -17.61
N ALA A 838 6.46 3.86 -18.63
CA ALA A 838 6.29 4.26 -20.04
C ALA A 838 4.86 4.74 -20.31
N PHE A 839 3.86 4.05 -19.78
CA PHE A 839 2.46 4.41 -19.91
C PHE A 839 2.15 5.77 -19.24
N GLU A 840 2.60 5.98 -18.00
CA GLU A 840 2.38 7.25 -17.28
C GLU A 840 3.11 8.42 -17.95
N SER A 841 4.34 8.19 -18.43
CA SER A 841 5.11 9.20 -19.16
C SER A 841 4.40 9.63 -20.44
N HIS A 842 3.92 8.64 -21.20
CA HIS A 842 3.16 8.90 -22.43
C HIS A 842 1.82 9.60 -22.14
N TRP A 843 1.12 9.17 -21.09
CA TRP A 843 -0.10 9.79 -20.61
C TRP A 843 0.08 11.28 -20.28
N HIS A 844 1.12 11.63 -19.53
CA HIS A 844 1.41 13.03 -19.20
C HIS A 844 1.81 13.86 -20.41
N SER A 845 2.51 13.26 -21.37
CA SER A 845 2.85 13.90 -22.65
C SER A 845 1.59 14.24 -23.45
N LEU A 846 0.65 13.29 -23.55
CA LEU A 846 -0.59 13.43 -24.31
C LEU A 846 -1.56 14.45 -23.72
N LEU A 847 -1.52 14.66 -22.42
CA LEU A 847 -2.32 15.72 -21.78
C LEU A 847 -1.83 17.13 -22.11
N GLY A 848 -0.83 17.27 -22.99
CA GLY A 848 -0.21 18.54 -23.36
C GLY A 848 0.57 19.19 -22.21
N ARG A 849 0.79 18.39 -21.15
CA ARG A 849 1.40 18.90 -19.92
C ARG A 849 2.89 19.08 -20.03
N THR A 850 3.56 18.32 -20.91
CA THR A 850 4.99 18.47 -21.23
C THR A 850 5.40 17.52 -22.34
N ASP A 851 6.58 17.74 -23.00
CA ASP A 851 7.37 16.68 -23.64
C ASP A 851 7.95 15.79 -22.53
N ALA A 852 7.10 15.00 -21.88
CA ALA A 852 7.43 14.23 -20.68
C ALA A 852 8.22 12.95 -20.98
N SER A 853 9.01 12.94 -22.04
CA SER A 853 9.87 11.82 -22.38
C SER A 853 10.94 11.64 -21.31
N LEU A 854 10.93 10.48 -20.64
CA LEU A 854 12.02 10.09 -19.74
C LEU A 854 13.37 10.03 -20.47
N LEU A 855 13.37 9.69 -21.76
CA LEU A 855 14.58 9.74 -22.59
C LEU A 855 15.18 11.14 -22.65
N ALA A 856 14.35 12.16 -22.86
CA ALA A 856 14.81 13.54 -22.87
C ALA A 856 15.35 13.99 -21.48
N GLU A 857 14.81 13.46 -20.39
CA GLU A 857 15.37 13.69 -19.05
C GLU A 857 16.72 12.97 -18.88
N CYS A 858 16.85 11.72 -19.34
CA CYS A 858 18.12 10.99 -19.33
C CYS A 858 19.20 11.70 -20.16
N GLU A 859 18.87 12.17 -21.36
CA GLU A 859 19.77 12.97 -22.19
C GLU A 859 20.18 14.26 -21.49
N ALA A 860 19.22 14.99 -20.89
CA ALA A 860 19.50 16.21 -20.14
C ALA A 860 20.44 15.97 -18.94
N LEU A 861 20.33 14.83 -18.27
CA LEU A 861 21.26 14.44 -17.18
C LEU A 861 22.65 14.12 -17.73
N ARG A 862 22.75 13.32 -18.81
CA ARG A 862 24.03 12.90 -19.41
C ARG A 862 24.81 14.07 -20.00
N TYR A 863 24.09 15.06 -20.54
CA TYR A 863 24.70 16.21 -21.19
C TYR A 863 24.62 17.50 -20.35
N MET A 864 24.32 17.39 -19.05
CA MET A 864 24.24 18.53 -18.14
C MET A 864 25.56 19.35 -18.15
N GLN A 865 25.43 20.68 -18.28
CA GLN A 865 26.55 21.63 -18.27
C GLN A 865 26.59 22.39 -16.93
N PRO A 866 27.79 22.93 -16.53
CA PRO A 866 27.91 23.69 -15.29
C PRO A 866 26.94 24.87 -15.15
N GLU A 867 26.66 25.55 -16.26
CA GLU A 867 25.77 26.72 -16.31
C GLU A 867 24.32 26.31 -15.99
N GLN A 868 23.88 25.13 -16.50
CA GLN A 868 22.57 24.57 -16.21
C GLN A 868 22.43 24.22 -14.72
N TRP A 869 23.47 23.60 -14.17
CA TRP A 869 23.52 23.29 -12.74
C TRP A 869 23.45 24.54 -11.87
N GLN A 870 24.18 25.60 -12.23
CA GLN A 870 24.10 26.89 -11.54
C GLN A 870 22.71 27.55 -11.66
N ALA A 871 22.07 27.45 -12.83
CA ALA A 871 20.71 27.96 -13.03
C ALA A 871 19.69 27.25 -12.14
N LEU A 872 19.79 25.94 -11.98
CA LEU A 872 18.94 25.15 -11.05
C LEU A 872 19.12 25.58 -9.59
N GLN A 873 20.36 25.79 -9.16
CA GLN A 873 20.64 26.31 -7.82
C GLN A 873 20.02 27.70 -7.62
N GLN A 874 20.09 28.58 -8.63
CA GLN A 874 19.46 29.89 -8.56
C GLN A 874 17.94 29.80 -8.44
N GLN A 875 17.30 28.87 -9.16
CA GLN A 875 15.86 28.65 -9.04
C GLN A 875 15.46 28.22 -7.63
N LEU A 876 16.19 27.31 -6.99
CA LEU A 876 15.82 26.78 -5.68
C LEU A 876 16.10 27.78 -4.54
N TRP A 877 17.21 28.55 -4.60
CA TRP A 877 17.66 29.37 -3.46
C TRP A 877 17.55 30.88 -3.65
N LYS A 878 17.91 31.42 -4.84
CA LYS A 878 17.97 32.87 -5.05
C LYS A 878 16.64 33.47 -5.50
N ARG A 879 15.86 32.74 -6.28
CA ARG A 879 14.56 33.19 -6.81
C ARG A 879 13.52 32.09 -6.66
N PRO A 880 13.25 31.66 -5.42
CA PRO A 880 12.36 30.53 -5.21
C PRO A 880 10.91 30.87 -5.54
N ALA A 881 10.21 29.92 -6.15
CA ALA A 881 8.76 29.90 -6.24
C ALA A 881 8.27 28.82 -5.28
N ARG A 882 7.72 29.21 -4.14
CA ARG A 882 7.44 28.29 -3.03
C ARG A 882 6.00 28.41 -2.55
N LEU A 883 5.40 27.27 -2.23
CA LEU A 883 4.15 27.17 -1.51
C LEU A 883 4.40 26.47 -0.16
N ARG A 884 4.05 27.14 0.94
CA ARG A 884 4.16 26.57 2.28
C ARG A 884 2.77 26.27 2.81
N LEU A 885 2.52 25.02 3.08
CA LEU A 885 1.30 24.54 3.74
C LEU A 885 1.61 24.23 5.20
N ILE A 886 0.78 24.78 6.10
CA ILE A 886 0.90 24.55 7.54
C ILE A 886 -0.39 23.96 8.07
N SER A 887 -0.30 22.94 8.94
CA SER A 887 -1.48 22.37 9.58
C SER A 887 -1.97 23.27 10.73
N GLU A 888 -3.27 23.51 10.79
CA GLU A 888 -3.91 24.25 11.87
C GLU A 888 -5.12 23.50 12.42
N THR A 889 -5.23 23.44 13.74
CA THR A 889 -6.39 22.83 14.41
C THR A 889 -7.47 23.89 14.61
N PRO A 890 -8.71 23.67 14.13
CA PRO A 890 -9.78 24.67 14.31
C PRO A 890 -10.05 24.96 15.79
N PRO A 891 -10.32 26.21 16.18
CA PRO A 891 -10.49 26.61 17.58
C PRO A 891 -11.64 25.91 18.33
N LYS A 892 -12.62 25.33 17.62
CA LYS A 892 -13.74 24.57 18.22
C LYS A 892 -13.35 23.15 18.70
N VAL A 893 -12.26 22.58 18.17
CA VAL A 893 -11.80 21.23 18.56
C VAL A 893 -10.96 21.26 19.83
N ALA A 894 -10.35 22.41 20.14
CA ALA A 894 -9.59 22.61 21.39
C ALA A 894 -10.43 22.53 22.67
N LYS A 895 -11.76 22.44 22.54
CA LYS A 895 -12.71 22.30 23.67
C LYS A 895 -13.31 20.91 23.84
N ASN A 896 -12.81 19.90 23.16
CA ASN A 896 -13.29 18.54 23.37
C ASN A 896 -12.58 17.97 24.62
N PRO A 897 -13.31 17.81 25.78
CA PRO A 897 -12.69 17.45 27.07
C PRO A 897 -12.23 15.99 27.15
N HIS A 898 -12.32 15.23 26.05
CA HIS A 898 -12.02 13.81 26.00
C HIS A 898 -10.67 13.45 25.38
N LEU A 899 -9.88 14.44 24.94
CA LEU A 899 -8.47 14.19 24.65
C LEU A 899 -7.69 14.20 25.97
N PRO A 900 -6.91 13.17 26.33
CA PRO A 900 -6.16 13.15 27.56
C PRO A 900 -5.21 14.36 27.59
N LYS A 901 -5.40 15.25 28.55
CA LYS A 901 -4.40 16.26 28.86
C LYS A 901 -3.18 15.53 29.40
N HIS A 902 -2.08 15.62 28.68
CA HIS A 902 -0.79 15.23 29.19
C HIS A 902 -0.47 16.15 30.39
N GLU A 903 -0.71 15.67 31.59
CA GLU A 903 -0.10 16.25 32.80
C GLU A 903 1.39 15.84 32.77
N THR A 904 2.21 16.79 32.36
CA THR A 904 3.63 16.76 32.62
C THR A 904 3.84 16.89 34.12
N GLY A 905 4.37 15.87 34.73
CA GLY A 905 5.02 15.97 36.04
C GLY A 905 4.21 15.54 37.25
N ARG A 906 4.39 14.27 37.61
CA ARG A 906 4.72 13.92 39.02
C ARG A 906 5.42 12.56 39.02
N ALA A 907 6.59 12.59 39.58
CA ALA A 907 7.41 11.44 39.88
C ALA A 907 6.69 10.46 40.83
N LEU A 908 6.72 9.19 40.51
CA LEU A 908 6.98 8.09 41.41
C LEU A 908 7.62 6.97 40.61
#